data_60ebba20938a6a0f034d72bdbc0b4d8f
#
_entry.id   60ebba20938a6a0f034d72bdbc0b4d8f
#
_cell.length_a   1.000
_cell.length_b   1.000
_cell.length_c   1.000
_cell.angle_alpha   90.00
_cell.angle_beta   90.00
_cell.angle_gamma   90.00
#
_symmetry.space_group_name_H-M   'P 1'
#
loop_
_entity.id
_entity.type
_entity.pdbx_description
1 polymer ?
#
loop_
_entity_poly.entity_id
_entity_poly.type
_entity_poly.pdbx_seq_one_letter_code
_entity_poly.pdbx_strand_id
1 'polypeptide(L)'
;MSINAQTTQLRGVVRDSVTHEPIPYVALFLEGTDNGVLSEENGTFKLSSPQKATELRVSVMGYATKTVELKSSQIRNLIIDLSPDGVQLNEIIVKPTKEKYSKKNNPAVEFLERIRATRDINDPYRNDYFNYDKYERMTIALNDFNPSDDSWIGRKFDFLKDHIDISEVSGKPILNVAVQEKSSSVHYRKSPESEREYVKGIKREGVDQMADQESMRRFMEDVFREIDIYDGNDVTLLQNRFVSPLSRIATDFYKYYLSDTIVVEGDSCIVLSFVPHTPQTFGFLGKLYVPKNDSTMFIKKIDLYLPHSINVNFVDAMSVSQTYEKAPDGSRLKTKDDMIVEFRVMPGTPSFYTRRNTVYNNFSFDRPPVGVDDVFSHAEHEVVDASAFKRDDDFWEKNRLVPLEVGEGSVKSLVERLRSVPLYYWTEKTLKLLVSGYAPTGKNSKFDYGPVNTSISYNTAEGVRLRTGGMTTANLSKRWFGRGYVAYGLRDHKWKYKAELEYSFIDKEYHSREFPVKSLRFTQSYELDQLGQKYLFTNQDNLFLSFKRMEDTRVTYRRLTALDYTLELRNGFSLVAGFAYERQEATKWIPFIDGAGKHYGHYNEAAFNIKLRYAPGEKFYQGRTNRYPINLDAPVIELTHTYAPRGFMGSMFPINRTELRLQKRIWLSAFGYIDAVAKGGHVWEAAPYLNLLLPNANLSYTIQPESFALMNPLEFINDTYGLIDITYWANGALFTRLPLLKKSKLREVVSFKSLWGHLSKKNDPTYNPELFRFPEDITVTRMSGRPYMEISAGLDNIFSVLRVDYVWRLSYRNTPGAPNSGLRIAMHFTF
;
A
#
# COMPACT_ATOMS: atom_id res chain seq x y z
N MET A 1 -48.80 41.88 -0.82
CA MET A 1 -48.71 41.11 0.44
C MET A 1 -47.40 40.39 0.44
N SER A 2 -46.43 40.88 1.24
CA SER A 2 -45.10 40.26 1.38
C SER A 2 -45.28 39.04 2.30
N ILE A 3 -45.12 37.84 1.75
CA ILE A 3 -45.00 36.63 2.54
C ILE A 3 -43.66 36.68 3.25
N ASN A 4 -43.64 36.96 4.55
CA ASN A 4 -42.46 36.75 5.39
C ASN A 4 -42.19 35.25 5.47
N ALA A 5 -41.24 34.72 4.66
CA ALA A 5 -40.73 33.39 4.83
C ALA A 5 -40.04 33.30 6.22
N GLN A 6 -40.63 32.49 7.12
CA GLN A 6 -40.05 32.23 8.43
C GLN A 6 -38.79 31.38 8.22
N THR A 7 -37.63 31.99 8.21
CA THR A 7 -36.33 31.33 8.05
C THR A 7 -35.76 30.95 9.43
N THR A 8 -35.33 29.70 9.56
CA THR A 8 -34.56 29.24 10.72
C THR A 8 -33.07 29.60 10.45
N GLN A 9 -32.44 30.33 11.37
CA GLN A 9 -31.01 30.68 11.31
C GLN A 9 -30.34 30.38 12.64
N LEU A 10 -29.39 29.46 12.61
CA LEU A 10 -28.65 29.02 13.77
C LEU A 10 -27.15 29.27 13.57
N ARG A 11 -26.49 29.77 14.62
CA ARG A 11 -25.03 29.86 14.71
C ARG A 11 -24.60 29.38 16.08
N GLY A 12 -23.50 28.65 16.13
CA GLY A 12 -23.01 28.12 17.38
C GLY A 12 -21.67 27.41 17.27
N VAL A 13 -21.34 26.72 18.35
CA VAL A 13 -20.16 25.86 18.44
C VAL A 13 -20.55 24.52 19.06
N VAL A 14 -20.01 23.45 18.51
CA VAL A 14 -20.10 22.10 19.07
C VAL A 14 -18.79 21.77 19.76
N ARG A 15 -18.83 21.26 20.96
CA ARG A 15 -17.65 20.93 21.74
C ARG A 15 -17.86 19.66 22.56
N ASP A 16 -16.77 19.07 22.96
CA ASP A 16 -16.73 17.93 23.87
C ASP A 16 -17.23 18.32 25.25
N SER A 17 -18.14 17.57 25.85
CA SER A 17 -18.74 17.87 27.16
C SER A 17 -17.75 17.70 28.32
N VAL A 18 -16.62 17.02 28.14
CA VAL A 18 -15.62 16.70 29.17
C VAL A 18 -14.42 17.62 29.05
N THR A 19 -13.88 17.76 27.83
CA THR A 19 -12.65 18.55 27.57
C THR A 19 -12.96 20.00 27.22
N HIS A 20 -14.22 20.31 26.84
CA HIS A 20 -14.67 21.60 26.29
C HIS A 20 -13.91 22.04 25.04
N GLU A 21 -13.12 21.14 24.43
CA GLU A 21 -12.49 21.39 23.13
C GLU A 21 -13.53 21.37 22.01
N PRO A 22 -13.44 22.25 21.01
CA PRO A 22 -14.37 22.25 19.88
C PRO A 22 -14.25 20.96 19.06
N ILE A 23 -15.38 20.42 18.64
CA ILE A 23 -15.44 19.19 17.82
C ILE A 23 -15.63 19.60 16.36
N PRO A 24 -14.67 19.29 15.48
CA PRO A 24 -14.78 19.57 14.06
C PRO A 24 -15.73 18.60 13.36
N TYR A 25 -16.31 19.06 12.26
CA TYR A 25 -17.08 18.24 11.29
C TYR A 25 -18.27 17.45 11.90
N VAL A 26 -18.93 18.04 12.88
CA VAL A 26 -20.15 17.52 13.47
C VAL A 26 -21.33 17.75 12.52
N ALA A 27 -22.11 16.73 12.22
CA ALA A 27 -23.32 16.83 11.43
C ALA A 27 -24.46 17.43 12.26
N LEU A 28 -25.07 18.52 11.77
CA LEU A 28 -26.19 19.20 12.38
C LEU A 28 -27.35 19.23 11.38
N PHE A 29 -28.47 18.59 11.69
CA PHE A 29 -29.67 18.52 10.87
C PHE A 29 -30.87 19.12 11.57
N LEU A 30 -31.65 19.91 10.82
CA LEU A 30 -32.95 20.40 11.27
C LEU A 30 -34.01 19.31 11.04
N GLU A 31 -34.50 18.73 12.11
CA GLU A 31 -35.54 17.68 12.03
C GLU A 31 -36.79 18.18 11.28
N GLY A 32 -37.30 17.35 10.35
CA GLY A 32 -38.45 17.68 9.52
C GLY A 32 -38.13 18.59 8.33
N THR A 33 -36.84 18.79 8.02
CA THR A 33 -36.33 19.55 6.83
C THR A 33 -35.18 18.80 6.17
N ASP A 34 -34.90 19.13 4.92
CA ASP A 34 -33.74 18.60 4.17
C ASP A 34 -32.46 19.44 4.39
N ASN A 35 -32.43 20.29 5.45
CA ASN A 35 -31.33 21.22 5.66
C ASN A 35 -30.43 20.75 6.80
N GLY A 36 -29.16 20.55 6.49
CA GLY A 36 -28.09 20.21 7.44
C GLY A 36 -26.81 20.96 7.11
N VAL A 37 -25.88 20.98 8.06
CA VAL A 37 -24.53 21.55 7.90
C VAL A 37 -23.53 20.76 8.74
N LEU A 38 -22.26 20.81 8.35
CA LEU A 38 -21.15 20.33 9.19
C LEU A 38 -20.55 21.51 9.96
N SER A 39 -20.10 21.26 11.20
CA SER A 39 -19.27 22.26 11.91
C SER A 39 -17.92 22.41 11.20
N GLU A 40 -17.36 23.61 11.26
CA GLU A 40 -16.02 23.93 10.76
C GLU A 40 -14.93 23.27 11.62
N GLU A 41 -13.65 23.36 11.20
CA GLU A 41 -12.50 22.79 11.92
C GLU A 41 -12.38 23.27 13.38
N ASN A 42 -12.86 24.47 13.67
CA ASN A 42 -12.93 25.07 15.01
C ASN A 42 -14.24 24.76 15.75
N GLY A 43 -15.02 23.79 15.25
CA GLY A 43 -16.31 23.39 15.85
C GLY A 43 -17.47 24.36 15.63
N THR A 44 -17.26 25.51 14.98
CA THR A 44 -18.34 26.48 14.73
C THR A 44 -19.23 26.05 13.57
N PHE A 45 -20.49 26.46 13.60
CA PHE A 45 -21.44 26.18 12.51
C PHE A 45 -22.36 27.35 12.24
N LYS A 46 -22.87 27.39 10.98
CA LYS A 46 -23.95 28.28 10.55
C LYS A 46 -24.94 27.47 9.74
N LEU A 47 -26.17 27.38 10.20
CA LEU A 47 -27.24 26.63 9.55
C LEU A 47 -28.42 27.55 9.26
N SER A 48 -28.86 27.59 8.01
CA SER A 48 -30.06 28.35 7.60
C SER A 48 -31.01 27.45 6.81
N SER A 49 -32.29 27.57 7.08
CA SER A 49 -33.38 26.88 6.37
C SER A 49 -34.50 27.84 6.07
N PRO A 50 -35.12 27.75 4.88
CA PRO A 50 -36.37 28.49 4.60
C PRO A 50 -37.55 27.97 5.38
N GLN A 51 -37.44 26.79 6.01
CA GLN A 51 -38.48 26.17 6.78
C GLN A 51 -38.25 26.39 8.29
N LYS A 52 -39.32 26.42 9.07
CA LYS A 52 -39.23 26.51 10.52
C LYS A 52 -39.01 25.12 11.08
N ALA A 53 -37.94 24.91 11.79
CA ALA A 53 -37.65 23.68 12.54
C ALA A 53 -37.72 23.93 14.03
N THR A 54 -38.11 22.93 14.78
CA THR A 54 -38.27 22.95 16.26
C THR A 54 -37.18 22.16 16.94
N GLU A 55 -36.47 21.30 16.21
CA GLU A 55 -35.42 20.42 16.73
C GLU A 55 -34.20 20.40 15.83
N LEU A 56 -33.04 20.33 16.44
CA LEU A 56 -31.75 20.21 15.78
C LEU A 56 -31.12 18.89 16.23
N ARG A 57 -30.94 17.96 15.31
CA ARG A 57 -30.21 16.72 15.56
C ARG A 57 -28.72 16.93 15.28
N VAL A 58 -27.89 16.52 16.24
CA VAL A 58 -26.44 16.71 16.21
C VAL A 58 -25.77 15.38 16.40
N SER A 59 -24.96 14.97 15.44
CA SER A 59 -24.29 13.68 15.47
C SER A 59 -22.86 13.77 14.89
N VAL A 60 -21.96 13.04 15.49
CA VAL A 60 -20.59 12.85 15.01
C VAL A 60 -20.06 11.53 15.54
N MET A 61 -19.21 10.87 14.78
CA MET A 61 -18.64 9.59 15.18
C MET A 61 -17.82 9.71 16.47
N GLY A 62 -18.05 8.79 17.41
CA GLY A 62 -17.39 8.80 18.74
C GLY A 62 -18.10 9.65 19.80
N TYR A 63 -19.27 10.21 19.48
CA TYR A 63 -20.12 10.98 20.40
C TYR A 63 -21.57 10.52 20.32
N ALA A 64 -22.26 10.59 21.47
CA ALA A 64 -23.70 10.29 21.52
C ALA A 64 -24.48 11.32 20.68
N THR A 65 -25.38 10.84 19.82
CA THR A 65 -26.30 11.70 19.07
C THR A 65 -27.16 12.50 20.02
N LYS A 66 -27.25 13.82 19.83
CA LYS A 66 -28.03 14.73 20.68
C LYS A 66 -29.07 15.47 19.86
N THR A 67 -30.30 15.44 20.33
CA THR A 67 -31.37 16.32 19.80
C THR A 67 -31.50 17.53 20.70
N VAL A 68 -31.48 18.72 20.10
CA VAL A 68 -31.56 20.02 20.79
C VAL A 68 -32.87 20.68 20.39
N GLU A 69 -33.74 20.95 21.35
CA GLU A 69 -34.97 21.73 21.14
C GLU A 69 -34.64 23.19 20.86
N LEU A 70 -35.17 23.73 19.78
CA LEU A 70 -34.98 25.11 19.36
C LEU A 70 -36.09 26.00 19.89
N LYS A 71 -35.75 26.78 20.94
CA LYS A 71 -36.68 27.75 21.54
C LYS A 71 -36.98 28.98 20.66
N SER A 72 -36.22 29.19 19.62
CA SER A 72 -36.37 30.27 18.65
C SER A 72 -35.88 29.85 17.27
N SER A 73 -36.44 30.43 16.21
CA SER A 73 -35.97 30.26 14.85
C SER A 73 -34.66 31.04 14.55
N GLN A 74 -34.20 31.92 15.42
CA GLN A 74 -32.97 32.66 15.27
C GLN A 74 -32.13 32.57 16.54
N ILE A 75 -31.07 31.75 16.54
CA ILE A 75 -30.15 31.58 17.67
C ILE A 75 -28.72 31.87 17.18
N ARG A 76 -28.05 32.83 17.80
CA ARG A 76 -26.72 33.29 17.34
C ARG A 76 -25.52 32.71 18.12
N ASN A 77 -25.72 32.18 19.33
CA ASN A 77 -24.64 31.66 20.18
C ASN A 77 -25.09 30.34 20.82
N LEU A 78 -25.40 29.36 20.01
CA LEU A 78 -25.77 28.02 20.46
C LEU A 78 -24.52 27.20 20.81
N ILE A 79 -24.40 26.84 22.09
CA ILE A 79 -23.32 25.95 22.54
C ILE A 79 -23.91 24.56 22.68
N ILE A 80 -23.33 23.58 21.97
CA ILE A 80 -23.77 22.20 22.00
C ILE A 80 -22.63 21.36 22.55
N ASP A 81 -22.79 20.85 23.76
CA ASP A 81 -21.86 19.92 24.35
C ASP A 81 -22.30 18.50 23.99
N LEU A 82 -21.43 17.73 23.27
CA LEU A 82 -21.61 16.33 22.94
C LEU A 82 -20.83 15.46 23.92
N SER A 83 -21.45 14.43 24.41
CA SER A 83 -20.80 13.43 25.26
C SER A 83 -20.12 12.38 24.38
N PRO A 84 -18.85 12.02 24.65
CA PRO A 84 -18.19 10.91 23.95
C PRO A 84 -19.03 9.64 24.03
N ASP A 85 -19.27 8.96 22.92
CA ASP A 85 -20.14 7.77 22.83
C ASP A 85 -19.51 6.51 23.49
N GLY A 86 -18.29 6.64 24.03
CA GLY A 86 -17.66 5.62 24.88
C GLY A 86 -18.20 5.57 26.31
N VAL A 87 -19.15 6.46 26.69
CA VAL A 87 -19.70 6.55 28.05
C VAL A 87 -21.17 6.97 28.00
N GLN A 88 -22.06 6.13 27.45
CA GLN A 88 -23.45 6.19 27.93
C GLN A 88 -23.55 5.32 29.18
N LEU A 89 -23.19 5.90 30.30
CA LEU A 89 -23.71 5.50 31.60
C LEU A 89 -25.13 6.10 31.71
N ASN A 90 -26.15 5.29 31.55
CA ASN A 90 -27.46 5.65 32.08
C ASN A 90 -27.28 5.96 33.57
N GLU A 91 -27.79 7.12 33.99
CA GLU A 91 -27.66 7.71 35.29
C GLU A 91 -27.68 6.72 36.49
N ILE A 92 -26.51 6.29 36.90
CA ILE A 92 -26.20 6.26 38.31
C ILE A 92 -25.26 7.44 38.50
N ILE A 93 -25.70 8.44 39.29
CA ILE A 93 -24.88 9.57 39.71
C ILE A 93 -23.76 8.99 40.56
N VAL A 94 -22.72 8.54 39.91
CA VAL A 94 -21.42 8.37 40.52
C VAL A 94 -20.73 9.72 40.33
N LYS A 95 -20.65 10.52 41.39
CA LYS A 95 -19.77 11.68 41.46
C LYS A 95 -18.43 11.28 40.87
N PRO A 96 -17.81 12.04 39.96
CA PRO A 96 -16.53 11.70 39.37
C PRO A 96 -15.47 11.77 40.46
N THR A 97 -15.24 10.69 41.17
CA THR A 97 -13.93 10.46 41.78
C THR A 97 -12.93 10.38 40.66
N LYS A 98 -11.93 11.25 40.66
CA LYS A 98 -10.78 11.21 39.76
C LYS A 98 -9.92 9.97 40.01
N GLU A 99 -10.48 8.79 39.96
CA GLU A 99 -9.72 7.56 40.06
C GLU A 99 -9.00 7.31 38.75
N LYS A 100 -7.68 7.33 38.84
CA LYS A 100 -6.82 7.00 37.71
C LYS A 100 -7.10 5.55 37.31
N TYR A 101 -7.42 5.31 36.02
CA TYR A 101 -7.61 3.95 35.50
C TYR A 101 -6.54 2.97 36.02
N SER A 102 -6.96 1.87 36.58
CA SER A 102 -6.08 0.78 37.01
C SER A 102 -6.52 -0.53 36.33
N LYS A 103 -5.55 -1.30 35.87
CA LYS A 103 -5.82 -2.66 35.39
C LYS A 103 -5.86 -3.70 36.50
N LYS A 104 -5.34 -3.37 37.69
CA LYS A 104 -5.39 -4.28 38.85
C LYS A 104 -6.77 -4.25 39.49
N ASN A 105 -7.35 -5.41 39.75
CA ASN A 105 -8.67 -5.58 40.34
C ASN A 105 -9.78 -4.87 39.55
N ASN A 106 -9.66 -4.88 38.20
CA ASN A 106 -10.62 -4.26 37.31
C ASN A 106 -11.57 -5.32 36.75
N PRO A 107 -12.88 -5.26 37.07
CA PRO A 107 -13.86 -6.25 36.61
C PRO A 107 -13.91 -6.39 35.08
N ALA A 108 -13.66 -5.30 34.34
CA ALA A 108 -13.60 -5.33 32.87
C ALA A 108 -12.40 -6.13 32.35
N VAL A 109 -11.27 -6.07 33.05
CA VAL A 109 -10.08 -6.86 32.69
C VAL A 109 -10.30 -8.33 33.02
N GLU A 110 -10.90 -8.63 34.18
CA GLU A 110 -11.28 -10.01 34.56
C GLU A 110 -12.28 -10.62 33.56
N PHE A 111 -13.24 -9.82 33.10
CA PHE A 111 -14.17 -10.22 32.07
C PHE A 111 -13.49 -10.51 30.73
N LEU A 112 -12.55 -9.68 30.33
CA LEU A 112 -11.70 -9.91 29.14
C LEU A 112 -10.91 -11.23 29.24
N GLU A 113 -10.30 -11.51 30.40
CA GLU A 113 -9.53 -12.76 30.59
C GLU A 113 -10.42 -14.00 30.48
N ARG A 114 -11.69 -13.90 30.93
CA ARG A 114 -12.67 -14.99 30.74
C ARG A 114 -13.00 -15.19 29.25
N ILE A 115 -13.16 -14.12 28.46
CA ILE A 115 -13.35 -14.21 27.01
C ILE A 115 -12.14 -14.89 26.34
N ARG A 116 -10.93 -14.54 26.77
CA ARG A 116 -9.70 -15.12 26.23
C ARG A 116 -9.57 -16.61 26.57
N ALA A 117 -9.94 -16.99 27.78
CA ALA A 117 -9.85 -18.37 28.22
C ALA A 117 -10.75 -19.33 27.44
N THR A 118 -11.81 -18.82 26.83
CA THR A 118 -12.78 -19.62 26.04
C THR A 118 -12.60 -19.47 24.54
N ARG A 119 -11.59 -18.73 24.09
CA ARG A 119 -11.34 -18.43 22.67
C ARG A 119 -11.30 -19.67 21.79
N ASP A 120 -10.60 -20.71 22.23
CA ASP A 120 -10.41 -21.94 21.45
C ASP A 120 -11.71 -22.77 21.36
N ILE A 121 -12.61 -22.63 22.34
CA ILE A 121 -13.92 -23.30 22.33
C ILE A 121 -14.82 -22.70 21.26
N ASN A 122 -14.70 -21.39 21.05
CA ASN A 122 -15.49 -20.64 20.07
C ASN A 122 -14.91 -20.67 18.65
N ASP A 123 -13.75 -21.31 18.43
CA ASP A 123 -13.07 -21.32 17.13
C ASP A 123 -13.70 -22.34 16.15
N PRO A 124 -14.28 -21.93 15.02
CA PRO A 124 -14.82 -22.85 14.02
C PRO A 124 -13.74 -23.66 13.30
N TYR A 125 -12.49 -23.15 13.21
CA TYR A 125 -11.37 -23.81 12.57
C TYR A 125 -10.76 -24.95 13.39
N ARG A 126 -11.28 -25.21 14.59
CA ARG A 126 -10.93 -26.43 15.37
C ARG A 126 -11.47 -27.69 14.73
N ASN A 127 -12.53 -27.60 13.92
CA ASN A 127 -13.15 -28.72 13.19
C ASN A 127 -12.29 -29.19 12.00
N ASP A 128 -12.48 -30.44 11.56
CA ASP A 128 -11.73 -31.00 10.43
C ASP A 128 -12.08 -30.30 9.13
N TYR A 129 -13.33 -29.87 8.99
CA TYR A 129 -13.85 -29.07 7.88
C TYR A 129 -14.70 -27.93 8.41
N PHE A 130 -14.69 -26.81 7.68
CA PHE A 130 -15.58 -25.69 7.90
C PHE A 130 -15.95 -25.07 6.56
N ASN A 131 -17.23 -25.05 6.25
CA ASN A 131 -17.74 -24.58 4.98
C ASN A 131 -18.84 -23.55 5.21
N TYR A 132 -18.94 -22.57 4.31
CA TYR A 132 -20.00 -21.59 4.32
C TYR A 132 -20.15 -20.91 2.95
N ASP A 133 -21.34 -20.37 2.68
CA ASP A 133 -21.56 -19.47 1.55
C ASP A 133 -21.33 -18.02 1.97
N LYS A 134 -20.82 -17.21 1.04
CA LYS A 134 -20.46 -15.83 1.26
C LYS A 134 -21.02 -14.97 0.12
N TYR A 135 -21.79 -13.96 0.48
CA TYR A 135 -22.20 -12.87 -0.40
C TYR A 135 -21.52 -11.60 0.04
N GLU A 136 -20.80 -10.96 -0.83
CA GLU A 136 -20.08 -9.72 -0.58
C GLU A 136 -20.53 -8.64 -1.57
N ARG A 137 -20.87 -7.47 -1.04
CA ARG A 137 -21.14 -6.27 -1.83
C ARG A 137 -20.18 -5.19 -1.43
N MET A 138 -19.50 -4.61 -2.42
CA MET A 138 -18.60 -3.47 -2.26
C MET A 138 -19.15 -2.28 -3.03
N THR A 139 -19.38 -1.18 -2.35
CA THR A 139 -19.88 0.08 -2.92
C THR A 139 -18.81 1.15 -2.78
N ILE A 140 -18.54 1.87 -3.87
CA ILE A 140 -17.63 3.01 -3.89
C ILE A 140 -18.44 4.25 -4.26
N ALA A 141 -18.28 5.32 -3.48
CA ALA A 141 -18.95 6.59 -3.70
C ALA A 141 -17.98 7.78 -3.58
N LEU A 142 -18.31 8.87 -4.24
CA LEU A 142 -17.73 10.17 -3.92
C LEU A 142 -18.38 10.66 -2.63
N ASN A 143 -17.58 11.02 -1.64
CA ASN A 143 -18.03 11.52 -0.35
C ASN A 143 -17.99 13.04 -0.30
N ASP A 144 -18.86 13.66 0.50
CA ASP A 144 -19.04 15.11 0.62
C ASP A 144 -19.39 15.76 -0.75
N PHE A 145 -20.17 15.02 -1.55
CA PHE A 145 -20.57 15.45 -2.88
C PHE A 145 -21.94 16.13 -2.81
N ASN A 146 -21.94 17.45 -2.68
CA ASN A 146 -23.14 18.29 -2.70
C ASN A 146 -22.98 19.44 -3.70
N PRO A 147 -23.24 19.21 -5.01
CA PRO A 147 -23.13 20.25 -6.00
C PRO A 147 -24.21 21.32 -5.76
N SER A 148 -23.82 22.52 -5.35
CA SER A 148 -24.73 23.65 -5.22
C SER A 148 -25.33 24.03 -6.60
N ASP A 149 -26.57 24.51 -6.64
CA ASP A 149 -27.24 24.94 -7.87
C ASP A 149 -26.48 26.03 -8.60
N ASP A 150 -25.75 26.86 -7.87
CA ASP A 150 -24.91 27.94 -8.42
C ASP A 150 -23.55 27.44 -8.91
N SER A 151 -23.11 26.21 -8.54
CA SER A 151 -21.87 25.66 -9.00
C SER A 151 -21.95 25.25 -10.47
N TRP A 152 -20.83 25.36 -11.18
CA TRP A 152 -20.74 24.90 -12.56
C TRP A 152 -21.09 23.39 -12.71
N ILE A 153 -20.71 22.58 -11.71
CA ILE A 153 -21.05 21.15 -11.64
C ILE A 153 -22.55 20.98 -11.43
N GLY A 154 -23.15 21.67 -10.48
CA GLY A 154 -24.60 21.58 -10.20
C GLY A 154 -25.46 21.95 -11.39
N ARG A 155 -25.10 23.01 -12.13
CA ARG A 155 -25.82 23.43 -13.33
C ARG A 155 -25.66 22.46 -14.52
N LYS A 156 -24.48 21.86 -14.69
CA LYS A 156 -24.18 20.97 -15.82
C LYS A 156 -24.60 19.53 -15.60
N PHE A 157 -24.72 19.11 -14.35
CA PHE A 157 -24.98 17.75 -13.93
C PHE A 157 -26.14 17.66 -12.93
N ASP A 158 -27.21 18.41 -13.17
CA ASP A 158 -28.38 18.47 -12.28
C ASP A 158 -28.95 17.09 -11.96
N PHE A 159 -28.85 16.15 -12.92
CA PHE A 159 -29.29 14.76 -12.76
C PHE A 159 -28.54 13.98 -11.66
N LEU A 160 -27.39 14.47 -11.18
CA LEU A 160 -26.65 13.82 -10.10
C LEU A 160 -27.38 13.90 -8.75
N LYS A 161 -28.25 14.90 -8.56
CA LYS A 161 -28.98 15.09 -7.31
C LYS A 161 -29.92 13.92 -7.00
N ASP A 162 -30.48 13.29 -8.04
CA ASP A 162 -31.40 12.14 -7.90
C ASP A 162 -30.70 10.85 -7.47
N HIS A 163 -29.35 10.88 -7.42
CA HIS A 163 -28.49 9.73 -7.09
C HIS A 163 -27.67 9.92 -5.82
N ILE A 164 -27.91 11.01 -5.08
CA ILE A 164 -27.23 11.30 -3.81
C ILE A 164 -27.85 10.45 -2.70
N ASP A 165 -26.99 9.81 -1.95
CA ASP A 165 -27.29 9.05 -0.74
C ASP A 165 -26.59 9.68 0.46
N ILE A 166 -26.72 9.15 1.67
CA ILE A 166 -26.11 9.71 2.89
C ILE A 166 -25.23 8.65 3.55
N SER A 167 -24.00 9.02 3.87
CA SER A 167 -23.10 8.16 4.64
C SER A 167 -23.64 7.90 6.04
N GLU A 168 -23.74 6.63 6.42
CA GLU A 168 -24.15 6.21 7.77
C GLU A 168 -23.13 6.57 8.87
N VAL A 169 -21.88 6.85 8.48
CA VAL A 169 -20.77 7.12 9.40
C VAL A 169 -20.59 8.60 9.66
N SER A 170 -20.53 9.40 8.59
CA SER A 170 -20.29 10.85 8.70
C SER A 170 -21.53 11.70 8.52
N GLY A 171 -22.65 11.13 8.05
CA GLY A 171 -23.86 11.87 7.69
C GLY A 171 -23.69 12.77 6.46
N LYS A 172 -22.60 12.61 5.70
CA LYS A 172 -22.33 13.42 4.50
C LYS A 172 -23.02 12.87 3.27
N PRO A 173 -23.38 13.74 2.32
CA PRO A 173 -23.93 13.29 1.04
C PRO A 173 -22.89 12.51 0.25
N ILE A 174 -23.27 11.35 -0.28
CA ILE A 174 -22.46 10.47 -1.09
C ILE A 174 -23.10 10.24 -2.45
N LEU A 175 -22.27 10.12 -3.49
CA LEU A 175 -22.68 9.76 -4.84
C LEU A 175 -22.07 8.41 -5.19
N ASN A 176 -22.87 7.36 -5.26
CA ASN A 176 -22.44 6.02 -5.61
C ASN A 176 -21.95 5.96 -7.06
N VAL A 177 -20.69 5.55 -7.27
CA VAL A 177 -20.04 5.53 -8.60
C VAL A 177 -19.63 4.14 -9.06
N ALA A 178 -19.53 3.17 -8.15
CA ALA A 178 -19.29 1.77 -8.49
C ALA A 178 -19.89 0.84 -7.45
N VAL A 179 -20.43 -0.30 -7.93
CA VAL A 179 -20.93 -1.40 -7.10
C VAL A 179 -20.38 -2.71 -7.64
N GLN A 180 -19.84 -3.54 -6.76
CA GLN A 180 -19.44 -4.91 -7.07
C GLN A 180 -20.19 -5.87 -6.15
N GLU A 181 -20.77 -6.92 -6.73
CA GLU A 181 -21.34 -8.05 -6.00
C GLU A 181 -20.52 -9.30 -6.30
N LYS A 182 -20.26 -10.12 -5.28
CA LYS A 182 -19.57 -11.40 -5.38
C LYS A 182 -20.32 -12.44 -4.55
N SER A 183 -20.62 -13.59 -5.16
CA SER A 183 -21.19 -14.76 -4.48
C SER A 183 -20.22 -15.92 -4.56
N SER A 184 -19.86 -16.50 -3.43
CA SER A 184 -18.86 -17.57 -3.34
C SER A 184 -19.21 -18.59 -2.27
N SER A 185 -18.54 -19.77 -2.31
CA SER A 185 -18.48 -20.72 -1.21
C SER A 185 -17.05 -20.84 -0.73
N VAL A 186 -16.87 -20.85 0.59
CA VAL A 186 -15.56 -21.02 1.24
C VAL A 186 -15.49 -22.41 1.84
N HIS A 187 -14.39 -23.10 1.62
CA HIS A 187 -14.13 -24.43 2.11
C HIS A 187 -12.79 -24.45 2.84
N TYR A 188 -12.81 -24.81 4.10
CA TYR A 188 -11.62 -25.00 4.94
C TYR A 188 -11.46 -26.49 5.28
N ARG A 189 -10.21 -26.93 5.28
CA ARG A 189 -9.77 -28.26 5.72
C ARG A 189 -8.57 -28.10 6.65
N LYS A 190 -8.64 -28.76 7.82
CA LYS A 190 -7.60 -28.66 8.85
C LYS A 190 -6.33 -29.43 8.52
N SER A 191 -6.44 -30.60 7.89
CA SER A 191 -5.26 -31.43 7.62
C SER A 191 -5.30 -32.05 6.20
N PRO A 192 -4.29 -31.77 5.34
CA PRO A 192 -3.38 -30.64 5.43
C PRO A 192 -4.14 -29.32 5.40
N GLU A 193 -3.69 -28.36 6.20
CA GLU A 193 -4.38 -27.07 6.34
C GLU A 193 -4.50 -26.37 4.97
N SER A 194 -5.72 -26.05 4.62
CA SER A 194 -6.02 -25.42 3.35
C SER A 194 -7.38 -24.74 3.39
N GLU A 195 -7.44 -23.50 2.90
CA GLU A 195 -8.69 -22.77 2.66
C GLU A 195 -8.79 -22.37 1.21
N ARG A 196 -9.98 -22.52 0.62
CA ARG A 196 -10.27 -22.16 -0.77
C ARG A 196 -11.62 -21.46 -0.88
N GLU A 197 -11.65 -20.37 -1.62
CA GLU A 197 -12.86 -19.67 -1.99
C GLU A 197 -13.24 -20.01 -3.43
N TYR A 198 -14.40 -20.63 -3.63
CA TYR A 198 -14.96 -20.91 -4.94
C TYR A 198 -15.97 -19.83 -5.33
N VAL A 199 -15.61 -18.98 -6.29
CA VAL A 199 -16.43 -17.85 -6.74
C VAL A 199 -17.44 -18.30 -7.76
N LYS A 200 -18.74 -18.22 -7.40
CA LYS A 200 -19.90 -18.64 -8.21
C LYS A 200 -20.37 -17.54 -9.18
N GLY A 201 -20.25 -16.29 -8.77
CA GLY A 201 -20.69 -15.13 -9.55
C GLY A 201 -20.01 -13.83 -9.15
N ILE A 202 -19.74 -12.98 -10.15
CA ILE A 202 -19.22 -11.61 -9.97
C ILE A 202 -20.03 -10.68 -10.87
N LYS A 203 -20.65 -9.64 -10.29
CA LYS A 203 -21.32 -8.57 -11.03
C LYS A 203 -20.65 -7.24 -10.70
N ARG A 204 -20.39 -6.44 -11.71
CA ARG A 204 -19.75 -5.12 -11.54
C ARG A 204 -20.51 -4.08 -12.32
N GLU A 205 -20.83 -2.99 -11.67
CA GLU A 205 -21.51 -1.84 -12.27
C GLU A 205 -20.75 -0.56 -11.87
N GLY A 206 -20.57 0.38 -12.81
CA GLY A 206 -20.02 1.69 -12.50
C GLY A 206 -18.71 2.05 -13.19
N VAL A 207 -17.90 2.89 -12.51
CA VAL A 207 -16.69 3.53 -13.04
C VAL A 207 -15.49 2.58 -13.07
N ASP A 208 -15.70 1.28 -12.97
CA ASP A 208 -14.65 0.24 -12.92
C ASP A 208 -13.55 0.33 -13.97
N GLN A 209 -13.78 1.07 -15.05
CA GLN A 209 -12.81 1.23 -16.13
C GLN A 209 -11.83 2.37 -15.91
N MET A 210 -11.91 3.09 -14.78
CA MET A 210 -11.00 4.22 -14.50
C MET A 210 -9.61 3.79 -14.04
N ALA A 211 -9.50 2.67 -13.36
CA ALA A 211 -8.23 2.06 -13.01
C ALA A 211 -8.13 0.68 -13.67
N ASP A 212 -6.92 0.17 -13.86
CA ASP A 212 -6.71 -1.22 -14.20
C ASP A 212 -7.50 -2.10 -13.22
N GLN A 213 -8.54 -2.77 -13.72
CA GLN A 213 -9.56 -3.44 -12.90
C GLN A 213 -8.94 -4.37 -11.84
N GLU A 214 -7.91 -5.12 -12.23
CA GLU A 214 -7.21 -6.03 -11.34
C GLU A 214 -6.43 -5.28 -10.24
N SER A 215 -5.82 -4.16 -10.58
CA SER A 215 -5.06 -3.34 -9.65
C SER A 215 -5.94 -2.69 -8.59
N MET A 216 -7.06 -2.12 -8.99
CA MET A 216 -8.01 -1.50 -8.06
C MET A 216 -8.64 -2.57 -7.17
N ARG A 217 -9.02 -3.72 -7.72
CA ARG A 217 -9.59 -4.83 -6.94
C ARG A 217 -8.64 -5.25 -5.82
N ARG A 218 -7.37 -5.49 -6.11
CA ARG A 218 -6.40 -5.93 -5.11
C ARG A 218 -6.06 -4.85 -4.09
N PHE A 219 -5.99 -3.59 -4.53
CA PHE A 219 -5.85 -2.47 -3.60
C PHE A 219 -7.05 -2.42 -2.64
N MET A 220 -8.26 -2.57 -3.15
CA MET A 220 -9.46 -2.60 -2.34
C MET A 220 -9.51 -3.83 -1.43
N GLU A 221 -9.10 -5.01 -1.89
CA GLU A 221 -8.99 -6.23 -1.07
C GLU A 221 -7.94 -6.09 0.05
N ASP A 222 -6.82 -5.38 -0.17
CA ASP A 222 -5.81 -5.15 0.86
C ASP A 222 -6.25 -4.09 1.88
N VAL A 223 -6.87 -3.00 1.39
CA VAL A 223 -7.42 -1.92 2.25
C VAL A 223 -8.63 -2.41 3.03
N PHE A 224 -9.53 -3.18 2.40
CA PHE A 224 -10.75 -3.74 2.98
C PHE A 224 -10.61 -5.22 3.34
N ARG A 225 -9.42 -5.63 3.78
CA ARG A 225 -9.19 -6.97 4.29
C ARG A 225 -10.18 -7.29 5.40
N GLU A 226 -10.65 -8.52 5.44
CA GLU A 226 -11.49 -9.00 6.53
C GLU A 226 -10.74 -8.89 7.86
N ILE A 227 -11.39 -8.26 8.84
CA ILE A 227 -10.85 -8.06 10.17
C ILE A 227 -11.27 -9.25 11.04
N ASP A 228 -10.31 -10.00 11.57
CA ASP A 228 -10.53 -10.99 12.62
C ASP A 228 -9.73 -10.60 13.87
N ILE A 229 -10.43 -10.21 14.93
CA ILE A 229 -9.80 -9.86 16.20
C ILE A 229 -9.38 -11.10 17.00
N TYR A 230 -9.82 -12.28 16.60
CA TYR A 230 -9.44 -13.55 17.20
C TYR A 230 -8.14 -14.09 16.62
N ASP A 231 -7.75 -13.72 15.40
CA ASP A 231 -6.53 -14.18 14.77
C ASP A 231 -5.29 -13.43 15.30
N GLY A 232 -4.49 -14.13 16.11
CA GLY A 232 -3.21 -13.62 16.58
C GLY A 232 -3.27 -12.43 17.56
N ASN A 233 -2.18 -11.67 17.62
CA ASN A 233 -2.05 -10.49 18.49
C ASN A 233 -2.32 -9.19 17.72
N ASP A 234 -2.20 -9.21 16.40
CA ASP A 234 -2.31 -8.03 15.56
C ASP A 234 -3.26 -8.27 14.38
N VAL A 235 -4.08 -7.28 14.09
CA VAL A 235 -4.93 -7.20 12.92
C VAL A 235 -4.20 -6.41 11.83
N THR A 236 -4.04 -6.99 10.64
CA THR A 236 -3.48 -6.27 9.49
C THR A 236 -4.58 -5.44 8.83
N LEU A 237 -4.41 -4.12 8.82
CA LEU A 237 -5.36 -3.18 8.23
C LEU A 237 -4.59 -1.98 7.65
N LEU A 238 -4.99 -1.51 6.45
CA LEU A 238 -4.38 -0.33 5.84
C LEU A 238 -2.84 -0.42 5.80
N GLN A 239 -2.32 -1.58 5.45
CA GLN A 239 -0.88 -1.90 5.40
C GLN A 239 -0.13 -1.74 6.72
N ASN A 240 -0.84 -1.62 7.84
CA ASN A 240 -0.29 -1.50 9.19
C ASN A 240 -0.76 -2.64 10.10
N ARG A 241 -0.12 -2.79 11.25
CA ARG A 241 -0.50 -3.74 12.28
C ARG A 241 -1.19 -3.01 13.42
N PHE A 242 -2.47 -3.34 13.62
CA PHE A 242 -3.29 -2.85 14.72
C PHE A 242 -3.32 -3.89 15.83
N VAL A 243 -3.15 -3.47 17.06
CA VAL A 243 -3.23 -4.40 18.19
C VAL A 243 -4.66 -4.92 18.32
N SER A 244 -4.83 -6.24 18.32
CA SER A 244 -6.15 -6.86 18.59
C SER A 244 -6.61 -6.57 20.01
N PRO A 245 -7.89 -6.22 20.26
CA PRO A 245 -8.42 -6.07 21.61
C PRO A 245 -8.45 -7.38 22.42
N LEU A 246 -8.25 -8.52 21.77
CA LEU A 246 -8.12 -9.83 22.42
C LEU A 246 -6.66 -10.31 22.52
N SER A 247 -5.68 -9.51 22.10
CA SER A 247 -4.27 -9.90 22.12
C SER A 247 -3.72 -10.08 23.54
N ARG A 248 -2.60 -10.80 23.66
CA ARG A 248 -1.92 -10.98 24.96
C ARG A 248 -1.44 -9.67 25.57
N ILE A 249 -1.12 -8.67 24.75
CA ILE A 249 -0.65 -7.35 25.19
C ILE A 249 -1.79 -6.33 25.33
N ALA A 250 -3.04 -6.71 25.06
CA ALA A 250 -4.13 -5.77 24.96
C ALA A 250 -4.38 -4.98 26.26
N THR A 251 -4.20 -5.60 27.45
CA THR A 251 -4.35 -4.89 28.74
C THR A 251 -3.29 -3.82 29.00
N ASP A 252 -2.14 -3.89 28.29
CA ASP A 252 -1.10 -2.85 28.32
C ASP A 252 -1.34 -1.77 27.25
N PHE A 253 -2.14 -2.09 26.25
CA PHE A 253 -2.42 -1.22 25.11
C PHE A 253 -3.76 -0.50 25.23
N TYR A 254 -4.79 -1.16 25.78
CA TYR A 254 -6.16 -0.64 25.93
C TYR A 254 -6.59 -0.49 27.38
N LYS A 255 -7.52 0.43 27.60
CA LYS A 255 -8.35 0.55 28.81
C LYS A 255 -9.67 -0.13 28.51
N TYR A 256 -10.14 -0.96 29.45
CA TYR A 256 -11.39 -1.70 29.37
C TYR A 256 -12.39 -1.22 30.40
N TYR A 257 -13.65 -1.15 29.98
CA TYR A 257 -14.77 -0.70 30.79
C TYR A 257 -15.97 -1.63 30.57
N LEU A 258 -16.63 -2.06 31.63
CA LEU A 258 -17.91 -2.73 31.53
C LEU A 258 -19.02 -1.67 31.53
N SER A 259 -19.94 -1.79 30.58
CA SER A 259 -21.14 -0.97 30.48
C SER A 259 -22.40 -1.79 30.79
N ASP A 260 -23.54 -1.10 30.87
CA ASP A 260 -24.82 -1.76 31.11
C ASP A 260 -25.19 -2.78 30.04
N THR A 261 -26.10 -3.66 30.43
CA THR A 261 -26.64 -4.69 29.56
C THR A 261 -27.56 -4.12 28.49
N ILE A 262 -27.34 -4.47 27.24
CA ILE A 262 -28.22 -4.11 26.12
C ILE A 262 -28.73 -5.34 25.38
N VAL A 263 -29.83 -5.22 24.67
CA VAL A 263 -30.38 -6.30 23.85
C VAL A 263 -29.79 -6.22 22.44
N VAL A 264 -29.14 -7.30 21.96
CA VAL A 264 -28.60 -7.45 20.61
C VAL A 264 -29.28 -8.67 19.98
N GLU A 265 -30.03 -8.46 18.92
CA GLU A 265 -30.75 -9.54 18.19
C GLU A 265 -31.51 -10.52 19.14
N GLY A 266 -32.16 -9.97 20.14
CA GLY A 266 -32.96 -10.74 21.13
C GLY A 266 -32.22 -11.23 22.37
N ASP A 267 -30.90 -11.20 22.38
CA ASP A 267 -30.07 -11.60 23.51
C ASP A 267 -29.67 -10.42 24.40
N SER A 268 -29.77 -10.58 25.69
CA SER A 268 -29.31 -9.62 26.69
C SER A 268 -27.77 -9.74 26.84
N CYS A 269 -27.01 -8.75 26.33
CA CYS A 269 -25.55 -8.77 26.26
C CYS A 269 -24.91 -7.77 27.23
N ILE A 270 -23.86 -8.20 27.92
CA ILE A 270 -22.94 -7.33 28.63
C ILE A 270 -22.01 -6.67 27.60
N VAL A 271 -21.78 -5.36 27.72
CA VAL A 271 -20.94 -4.60 26.80
C VAL A 271 -19.57 -4.36 27.43
N LEU A 272 -18.52 -4.89 26.79
CA LEU A 272 -17.13 -4.58 27.11
C LEU A 272 -16.60 -3.55 26.12
N SER A 273 -16.46 -2.30 26.58
CA SER A 273 -15.89 -1.19 25.79
C SER A 273 -14.39 -1.12 25.99
N PHE A 274 -13.66 -0.74 24.94
CA PHE A 274 -12.22 -0.56 25.00
C PHE A 274 -11.74 0.64 24.21
N VAL A 275 -10.68 1.31 24.72
CA VAL A 275 -10.05 2.46 24.10
C VAL A 275 -8.55 2.38 24.26
N PRO A 276 -7.71 2.76 23.27
CA PRO A 276 -6.26 2.77 23.42
C PRO A 276 -5.81 3.73 24.52
N HIS A 277 -4.75 3.39 25.27
CA HIS A 277 -4.11 4.32 26.20
C HIS A 277 -3.61 5.59 25.50
N THR A 278 -3.14 5.44 24.27
CA THR A 278 -2.67 6.52 23.40
C THR A 278 -3.46 6.48 22.10
N PRO A 279 -4.45 7.36 21.88
CA PRO A 279 -5.33 7.33 20.71
C PRO A 279 -4.63 7.49 19.35
N GLN A 280 -3.39 7.98 19.34
CA GLN A 280 -2.58 8.16 18.13
C GLN A 280 -1.92 6.85 17.65
N THR A 281 -1.90 5.81 18.47
CA THR A 281 -1.29 4.53 18.12
C THR A 281 -2.24 3.64 17.31
N PHE A 282 -1.70 2.63 16.59
CA PHE A 282 -2.49 1.73 15.77
C PHE A 282 -3.32 0.76 16.62
N GLY A 283 -4.49 1.22 17.00
CA GLY A 283 -5.48 0.49 17.77
C GLY A 283 -6.88 0.98 17.49
N PHE A 284 -7.89 0.23 17.95
CA PHE A 284 -9.29 0.51 17.74
C PHE A 284 -9.95 1.13 18.97
N LEU A 285 -10.96 1.96 18.79
CA LEU A 285 -12.04 2.12 19.76
C LEU A 285 -13.07 1.03 19.48
N GLY A 286 -13.70 0.47 20.50
CA GLY A 286 -14.70 -0.55 20.18
C GLY A 286 -15.51 -1.07 21.35
N LYS A 287 -16.46 -1.92 21.00
CA LYS A 287 -17.39 -2.59 21.92
C LYS A 287 -17.48 -4.07 21.55
N LEU A 288 -17.43 -4.93 22.55
CA LEU A 288 -17.69 -6.36 22.44
C LEU A 288 -18.97 -6.66 23.21
N TYR A 289 -19.90 -7.35 22.56
CA TYR A 289 -21.21 -7.67 23.11
C TYR A 289 -21.27 -9.17 23.43
N VAL A 290 -21.34 -9.51 24.70
CA VAL A 290 -21.30 -10.90 25.20
C VAL A 290 -22.61 -11.25 25.87
N PRO A 291 -23.36 -12.28 25.44
CA PRO A 291 -24.60 -12.69 26.06
C PRO A 291 -24.39 -13.02 27.54
N LYS A 292 -25.26 -12.46 28.41
CA LYS A 292 -25.11 -12.53 29.86
C LYS A 292 -25.17 -13.96 30.41
N ASN A 293 -25.91 -14.82 29.76
CA ASN A 293 -26.16 -16.19 30.23
C ASN A 293 -25.29 -17.24 29.52
N ASP A 294 -24.30 -16.83 28.74
CA ASP A 294 -23.42 -17.75 28.03
C ASP A 294 -22.12 -18.01 28.80
N SER A 295 -21.96 -19.24 29.31
CA SER A 295 -20.75 -19.66 30.02
C SER A 295 -19.51 -19.75 29.13
N THR A 296 -19.66 -19.81 27.80
CA THR A 296 -18.56 -19.89 26.85
C THR A 296 -18.04 -18.52 26.49
N MET A 297 -18.58 -17.44 27.06
CA MET A 297 -18.15 -16.05 26.82
C MET A 297 -18.13 -15.70 25.33
N PHE A 298 -19.06 -16.23 24.57
CA PHE A 298 -19.24 -16.02 23.15
C PHE A 298 -19.48 -14.54 22.87
N ILE A 299 -18.79 -13.97 21.89
CA ILE A 299 -19.02 -12.59 21.46
C ILE A 299 -20.06 -12.60 20.33
N LYS A 300 -21.23 -12.04 20.59
CA LYS A 300 -22.33 -11.98 19.63
C LYS A 300 -22.16 -10.86 18.60
N LYS A 301 -21.62 -9.71 19.03
CA LYS A 301 -21.41 -8.56 18.15
C LYS A 301 -20.11 -7.85 18.50
N ILE A 302 -19.44 -7.29 17.49
CA ILE A 302 -18.24 -6.48 17.61
C ILE A 302 -18.46 -5.19 16.84
N ASP A 303 -18.23 -4.05 17.50
CA ASP A 303 -18.14 -2.76 16.81
C ASP A 303 -16.75 -2.17 17.01
N LEU A 304 -16.06 -1.81 15.90
CA LEU A 304 -14.72 -1.23 15.88
C LEU A 304 -14.76 0.11 15.15
N TYR A 305 -14.01 1.08 15.67
CA TYR A 305 -13.85 2.41 15.08
C TYR A 305 -12.39 2.83 15.15
N LEU A 306 -11.98 3.73 14.26
CA LEU A 306 -10.67 4.38 14.38
C LEU A 306 -10.77 5.63 15.25
N PRO A 307 -9.83 5.85 16.20
CA PRO A 307 -9.73 7.12 16.91
C PRO A 307 -9.51 8.28 15.94
N HIS A 308 -10.18 9.42 16.11
CA HIS A 308 -9.97 10.60 15.25
C HIS A 308 -8.53 11.10 15.20
N SER A 309 -7.79 10.93 16.29
CA SER A 309 -6.38 11.36 16.39
C SER A 309 -5.37 10.28 16.00
N ILE A 310 -5.82 9.15 15.44
CA ILE A 310 -4.93 8.06 15.03
C ILE A 310 -3.92 8.53 13.97
N ASN A 311 -2.70 8.02 14.03
CA ASN A 311 -1.66 8.33 13.05
C ASN A 311 -1.79 7.49 11.76
N VAL A 312 -2.99 7.45 11.21
CA VAL A 312 -3.32 6.87 9.90
C VAL A 312 -3.56 8.01 8.92
N ASN A 313 -3.01 7.90 7.72
CA ASN A 313 -3.19 8.88 6.66
C ASN A 313 -4.40 8.54 5.80
N PHE A 314 -4.91 9.56 5.15
CA PHE A 314 -5.93 9.46 4.12
C PHE A 314 -7.29 8.91 4.58
N VAL A 315 -7.42 8.41 5.81
CA VAL A 315 -8.66 7.90 6.37
C VAL A 315 -9.31 8.99 7.24
N ASP A 316 -10.48 9.45 6.81
CA ASP A 316 -11.29 10.44 7.55
C ASP A 316 -12.12 9.74 8.64
N ALA A 317 -12.67 8.58 8.33
CA ALA A 317 -13.48 7.79 9.25
C ALA A 317 -13.50 6.31 8.87
N MET A 318 -13.68 5.43 9.84
CA MET A 318 -13.86 4.00 9.62
C MET A 318 -14.72 3.39 10.70
N SER A 319 -15.64 2.50 10.30
CA SER A 319 -16.40 1.64 11.20
C SER A 319 -16.43 0.21 10.68
N VAL A 320 -16.43 -0.73 11.61
CA VAL A 320 -16.63 -2.16 11.33
C VAL A 320 -17.63 -2.71 12.34
N SER A 321 -18.67 -3.36 11.85
CA SER A 321 -19.66 -4.05 12.67
C SER A 321 -19.74 -5.51 12.23
N GLN A 322 -19.48 -6.43 13.15
CA GLN A 322 -19.53 -7.87 12.89
C GLN A 322 -20.54 -8.53 13.82
N THR A 323 -21.38 -9.41 13.27
CA THR A 323 -22.36 -10.17 14.04
C THR A 323 -22.09 -11.66 13.90
N TYR A 324 -22.26 -12.39 14.98
CA TYR A 324 -22.00 -13.82 15.06
C TYR A 324 -23.16 -14.58 15.64
N GLU A 325 -23.35 -15.80 15.18
CA GLU A 325 -24.23 -16.82 15.78
C GLU A 325 -23.40 -17.94 16.39
N LYS A 326 -23.96 -18.62 17.35
CA LYS A 326 -23.32 -19.75 18.02
C LYS A 326 -23.82 -21.06 17.43
N ALA A 327 -22.92 -21.86 16.89
CA ALA A 327 -23.23 -23.20 16.44
C ALA A 327 -23.52 -24.17 17.62
N PRO A 328 -24.20 -25.31 17.37
CA PRO A 328 -24.49 -26.29 18.43
C PRO A 328 -23.24 -26.84 19.13
N ASP A 329 -22.10 -26.89 18.46
CA ASP A 329 -20.81 -27.33 19.00
C ASP A 329 -20.10 -26.24 19.81
N GLY A 330 -20.68 -25.03 19.89
CA GLY A 330 -20.11 -23.86 20.57
C GLY A 330 -19.24 -22.97 19.70
N SER A 331 -18.98 -23.32 18.42
CA SER A 331 -18.19 -22.50 17.49
C SER A 331 -18.92 -21.21 17.15
N ARG A 332 -18.16 -20.11 16.95
CA ARG A 332 -18.68 -18.85 16.43
C ARG A 332 -18.84 -18.91 14.92
N LEU A 333 -19.97 -18.51 14.43
CA LEU A 333 -20.28 -18.38 13.02
C LEU A 333 -20.50 -16.91 12.71
N LYS A 334 -19.63 -16.30 11.91
CA LYS A 334 -19.80 -14.92 11.47
C LYS A 334 -20.96 -14.88 10.48
N THR A 335 -22.03 -14.13 10.79
CA THR A 335 -23.21 -14.00 9.92
C THR A 335 -23.18 -12.73 9.09
N LYS A 336 -22.62 -11.64 9.65
CA LYS A 336 -22.50 -10.35 8.96
C LYS A 336 -21.16 -9.68 9.26
N ASP A 337 -20.62 -8.97 8.26
CA ASP A 337 -19.45 -8.10 8.37
C ASP A 337 -19.73 -6.85 7.52
N ASP A 338 -19.93 -5.71 8.16
CA ASP A 338 -20.18 -4.42 7.52
C ASP A 338 -19.05 -3.47 7.86
N MET A 339 -18.27 -3.08 6.85
CA MET A 339 -17.11 -2.22 6.98
C MET A 339 -17.28 -0.99 6.11
N ILE A 340 -17.22 0.18 6.71
CA ILE A 340 -17.26 1.47 6.02
C ILE A 340 -15.93 2.19 6.24
N VAL A 341 -15.36 2.72 5.16
CA VAL A 341 -14.15 3.54 5.20
C VAL A 341 -14.37 4.80 4.37
N GLU A 342 -14.17 5.95 4.98
CA GLU A 342 -14.10 7.24 4.30
C GLU A 342 -12.64 7.65 4.19
N PHE A 343 -12.19 7.96 2.98
CA PHE A 343 -10.80 8.32 2.75
C PHE A 343 -10.63 9.46 1.76
N ARG A 344 -9.53 10.22 1.92
CA ARG A 344 -9.20 11.39 1.12
C ARG A 344 -7.72 11.36 0.77
N VAL A 345 -7.41 11.38 -0.52
CA VAL A 345 -6.01 11.25 -1.00
C VAL A 345 -5.18 12.51 -0.68
N MET A 346 -5.77 13.69 -0.75
CA MET A 346 -5.10 14.96 -0.43
C MET A 346 -6.07 15.95 0.22
N PRO A 347 -5.61 16.83 1.12
CA PRO A 347 -6.42 17.93 1.62
C PRO A 347 -6.99 18.78 0.45
N GLY A 348 -8.27 19.11 0.49
CA GLY A 348 -8.95 19.88 -0.55
C GLY A 348 -9.38 19.09 -1.78
N THR A 349 -9.09 17.79 -1.86
CA THR A 349 -9.64 16.91 -2.90
C THR A 349 -10.96 16.28 -2.45
N PRO A 350 -11.82 15.83 -3.40
CA PRO A 350 -12.97 15.02 -3.05
C PRO A 350 -12.55 13.81 -2.21
N SER A 351 -13.31 13.49 -1.19
CA SER A 351 -13.14 12.25 -0.43
C SER A 351 -13.94 11.11 -1.04
N PHE A 352 -13.57 9.90 -0.69
CA PHE A 352 -14.24 8.68 -1.13
C PHE A 352 -14.90 8.00 0.06
N TYR A 353 -16.06 7.44 -0.18
CA TYR A 353 -16.75 6.53 0.71
C TYR A 353 -16.69 5.13 0.10
N THR A 354 -16.36 4.14 0.91
CA THR A 354 -16.42 2.75 0.48
C THR A 354 -17.04 1.91 1.58
N ARG A 355 -18.01 1.07 1.20
CA ARG A 355 -18.66 0.10 2.09
C ARG A 355 -18.44 -1.29 1.54
N ARG A 356 -18.02 -2.21 2.39
CA ARG A 356 -18.04 -3.65 2.15
C ARG A 356 -19.06 -4.26 3.10
N ASN A 357 -20.14 -4.80 2.56
CA ASN A 357 -21.14 -5.53 3.29
C ASN A 357 -21.06 -7.00 2.90
N THR A 358 -20.80 -7.86 3.87
CA THR A 358 -20.65 -9.30 3.67
C THR A 358 -21.64 -10.05 4.54
N VAL A 359 -22.35 -11.00 3.95
CA VAL A 359 -23.27 -11.90 4.64
C VAL A 359 -22.82 -13.34 4.43
N TYR A 360 -22.83 -14.12 5.49
CA TYR A 360 -22.41 -15.51 5.51
C TYR A 360 -23.59 -16.40 5.92
N ASN A 361 -23.76 -17.52 5.25
CA ASN A 361 -24.81 -18.49 5.54
C ASN A 361 -24.41 -19.90 5.14
N ASN A 362 -25.33 -20.87 5.27
CA ASN A 362 -25.13 -22.27 4.89
C ASN A 362 -23.90 -22.91 5.52
N PHE A 363 -23.69 -22.66 6.81
CA PHE A 363 -22.55 -23.20 7.57
C PHE A 363 -22.65 -24.74 7.71
N SER A 364 -21.51 -25.43 7.50
CA SER A 364 -21.37 -26.87 7.72
C SER A 364 -19.97 -27.22 8.18
N PHE A 365 -19.88 -28.19 9.06
CA PHE A 365 -18.62 -28.81 9.51
C PHE A 365 -18.37 -30.18 8.87
N ASP A 366 -19.25 -30.58 7.93
CA ASP A 366 -19.13 -31.81 7.20
C ASP A 366 -18.06 -31.73 6.11
N ARG A 367 -17.55 -32.89 5.69
CA ARG A 367 -16.71 -32.97 4.51
C ARG A 367 -17.46 -32.43 3.28
N PRO A 368 -16.86 -31.55 2.47
CA PRO A 368 -17.49 -31.05 1.26
C PRO A 368 -17.93 -32.18 0.32
N PRO A 369 -19.03 -32.03 -0.44
CA PRO A 369 -19.48 -33.03 -1.40
C PRO A 369 -18.41 -33.38 -2.42
N VAL A 370 -18.43 -34.64 -2.92
CA VAL A 370 -17.56 -35.10 -4.01
C VAL A 370 -17.75 -34.21 -5.23
N GLY A 371 -16.66 -33.63 -5.76
CA GLY A 371 -16.70 -32.62 -6.81
C GLY A 371 -16.27 -31.23 -6.30
N VAL A 372 -16.57 -30.89 -5.03
CA VAL A 372 -16.02 -29.71 -4.35
C VAL A 372 -14.65 -30.04 -3.74
N ASP A 373 -14.34 -31.31 -3.46
CA ASP A 373 -12.98 -31.74 -3.05
C ASP A 373 -11.89 -31.35 -4.07
N ASP A 374 -12.25 -31.22 -5.36
CA ASP A 374 -11.34 -30.73 -6.40
C ASP A 374 -10.88 -29.27 -6.15
N VAL A 375 -11.66 -28.49 -5.41
CA VAL A 375 -11.29 -27.11 -5.05
C VAL A 375 -9.98 -27.07 -4.25
N PHE A 376 -9.74 -28.06 -3.39
CA PHE A 376 -8.48 -28.15 -2.64
C PHE A 376 -7.28 -28.59 -3.50
N SER A 377 -7.52 -29.12 -4.71
CA SER A 377 -6.45 -29.47 -5.66
C SER A 377 -5.87 -28.22 -6.35
N HIS A 378 -6.62 -27.11 -6.39
CA HIS A 378 -6.15 -25.86 -6.95
C HIS A 378 -5.09 -25.20 -6.05
N ALA A 379 -4.06 -24.65 -6.68
CA ALA A 379 -3.00 -23.94 -5.95
C ALA A 379 -3.44 -22.54 -5.51
N GLU A 380 -4.41 -21.95 -6.20
CA GLU A 380 -4.97 -20.63 -5.90
C GLU A 380 -5.88 -20.72 -4.66
N HIS A 381 -5.83 -19.66 -3.84
CA HIS A 381 -6.77 -19.48 -2.74
C HIS A 381 -8.20 -19.24 -3.27
N GLU A 382 -8.33 -18.44 -4.33
CA GLU A 382 -9.59 -18.12 -5.00
C GLU A 382 -9.68 -18.87 -6.34
N VAL A 383 -10.73 -19.65 -6.52
CA VAL A 383 -11.04 -20.38 -7.76
C VAL A 383 -12.30 -19.75 -8.36
N VAL A 384 -12.15 -19.12 -9.54
CA VAL A 384 -13.27 -18.43 -10.20
C VAL A 384 -13.92 -19.38 -11.22
N ASP A 385 -15.22 -19.58 -11.10
CA ASP A 385 -16.01 -20.33 -12.09
C ASP A 385 -15.93 -19.63 -13.45
N ALA A 386 -15.77 -20.40 -14.52
CA ALA A 386 -15.64 -19.86 -15.89
C ALA A 386 -16.85 -19.02 -16.34
N SER A 387 -18.02 -19.24 -15.74
CA SER A 387 -19.25 -18.48 -16.00
C SER A 387 -19.50 -17.35 -14.99
N ALA A 388 -18.64 -17.16 -13.98
CA ALA A 388 -18.87 -16.22 -12.87
C ALA A 388 -19.19 -14.79 -13.31
N PHE A 389 -18.55 -14.30 -14.38
CA PHE A 389 -18.79 -12.96 -14.95
C PHE A 389 -19.99 -12.87 -15.89
N LYS A 390 -20.66 -14.00 -16.19
CA LYS A 390 -21.75 -14.08 -17.15
C LYS A 390 -23.07 -14.52 -16.51
N ARG A 391 -23.16 -14.45 -15.17
CA ARG A 391 -24.40 -14.81 -14.46
C ARG A 391 -25.51 -13.84 -14.82
N ASP A 392 -26.71 -14.38 -15.03
CA ASP A 392 -27.93 -13.66 -15.33
C ASP A 392 -28.57 -13.01 -14.10
N ASP A 393 -29.60 -12.24 -14.30
CA ASP A 393 -30.32 -11.57 -13.22
C ASP A 393 -31.05 -12.60 -12.32
N ASP A 394 -31.51 -13.74 -12.85
CA ASP A 394 -32.15 -14.82 -12.06
C ASP A 394 -31.16 -15.43 -11.04
N PHE A 395 -29.91 -15.55 -11.41
CA PHE A 395 -28.85 -15.96 -10.47
C PHE A 395 -28.70 -14.94 -9.33
N TRP A 396 -28.66 -13.65 -9.66
CA TRP A 396 -28.48 -12.59 -8.67
C TRP A 396 -29.70 -12.42 -7.79
N GLU A 397 -30.91 -12.58 -8.31
CA GLU A 397 -32.13 -12.56 -7.52
C GLU A 397 -32.14 -13.63 -6.42
N LYS A 398 -31.59 -14.82 -6.72
CA LYS A 398 -31.49 -15.95 -5.76
C LYS A 398 -30.31 -15.85 -4.79
N ASN A 399 -29.19 -15.24 -5.22
CA ASN A 399 -27.94 -15.23 -4.45
C ASN A 399 -27.64 -13.88 -3.79
N ARG A 400 -28.43 -12.84 -4.07
CA ARG A 400 -28.33 -11.55 -3.40
C ARG A 400 -28.97 -11.62 -2.04
N LEU A 401 -28.16 -11.62 -0.98
CA LEU A 401 -28.65 -11.71 0.41
C LEU A 401 -28.99 -10.36 1.03
N VAL A 402 -28.55 -9.26 0.41
CA VAL A 402 -28.85 -7.88 0.85
C VAL A 402 -29.43 -7.10 -0.32
N PRO A 403 -30.63 -6.48 -0.18
CA PRO A 403 -31.21 -5.68 -1.26
C PRO A 403 -30.29 -4.50 -1.62
N LEU A 404 -30.31 -4.09 -2.91
CA LEU A 404 -29.59 -2.90 -3.36
C LEU A 404 -30.27 -1.65 -2.79
N GLU A 405 -29.46 -0.70 -2.35
CA GLU A 405 -29.93 0.65 -2.01
C GLU A 405 -30.29 1.43 -3.29
N VAL A 406 -31.12 2.46 -3.18
CA VAL A 406 -31.62 3.22 -4.35
C VAL A 406 -30.48 3.80 -5.19
N GLY A 407 -29.49 4.38 -4.53
CA GLY A 407 -28.29 4.93 -5.19
C GLY A 407 -27.41 3.88 -5.87
N GLU A 408 -27.34 2.67 -5.31
CA GLU A 408 -26.56 1.56 -5.87
C GLU A 408 -27.18 0.98 -7.15
N GLY A 409 -28.50 0.84 -7.18
CA GLY A 409 -29.20 0.32 -8.35
C GLY A 409 -29.15 1.22 -9.59
N SER A 410 -28.83 2.49 -9.40
CA SER A 410 -28.76 3.49 -10.48
C SER A 410 -27.35 3.77 -11.02
N VAL A 411 -26.31 3.16 -10.46
CA VAL A 411 -24.89 3.42 -10.79
C VAL A 411 -24.59 3.23 -12.28
N LYS A 412 -25.14 2.22 -12.93
CA LYS A 412 -24.92 1.96 -14.36
C LYS A 412 -25.37 3.13 -15.23
N SER A 413 -26.61 3.59 -15.03
CA SER A 413 -27.19 4.70 -15.81
C SER A 413 -26.46 6.02 -15.54
N LEU A 414 -26.04 6.26 -14.32
CA LEU A 414 -25.26 7.41 -13.91
C LEU A 414 -23.92 7.49 -14.65
N VAL A 415 -23.16 6.40 -14.70
CA VAL A 415 -21.85 6.37 -15.34
C VAL A 415 -21.95 6.51 -16.87
N GLU A 416 -22.97 5.92 -17.48
CA GLU A 416 -23.23 6.10 -18.91
C GLU A 416 -23.48 7.57 -19.24
N ARG A 417 -24.24 8.30 -18.43
CA ARG A 417 -24.46 9.73 -18.57
C ARG A 417 -23.19 10.56 -18.33
N LEU A 418 -22.41 10.25 -17.31
CA LEU A 418 -21.15 10.94 -17.02
C LEU A 418 -20.15 10.82 -18.18
N ARG A 419 -20.03 9.63 -18.79
CA ARG A 419 -19.13 9.41 -19.93
C ARG A 419 -19.53 10.16 -21.19
N SER A 420 -20.77 10.58 -21.31
CA SER A 420 -21.18 11.46 -22.41
C SER A 420 -20.66 12.89 -22.29
N VAL A 421 -20.13 13.28 -21.13
CA VAL A 421 -19.61 14.63 -20.88
C VAL A 421 -18.11 14.71 -21.22
N PRO A 422 -17.70 15.57 -22.17
CA PRO A 422 -16.31 15.66 -22.64
C PRO A 422 -15.28 15.93 -21.53
N LEU A 423 -15.63 16.77 -20.54
CA LEU A 423 -14.71 17.09 -19.45
C LEU A 423 -14.40 15.84 -18.62
N TYR A 424 -15.42 15.06 -18.23
CA TYR A 424 -15.23 13.82 -17.48
C TYR A 424 -14.34 12.84 -18.26
N TYR A 425 -14.61 12.68 -19.54
CA TYR A 425 -13.82 11.84 -20.43
C TYR A 425 -12.33 12.22 -20.47
N TRP A 426 -12.01 13.52 -20.60
CA TRP A 426 -10.62 13.98 -20.63
C TRP A 426 -9.94 13.91 -19.25
N THR A 427 -10.68 14.19 -18.17
CA THR A 427 -10.16 14.06 -16.79
C THR A 427 -9.82 12.60 -16.48
N GLU A 428 -10.71 11.67 -16.83
CA GLU A 428 -10.49 10.24 -16.70
C GLU A 428 -9.21 9.79 -17.44
N LYS A 429 -9.04 10.22 -18.69
CA LYS A 429 -7.85 9.88 -19.49
C LYS A 429 -6.57 10.46 -18.91
N THR A 430 -6.60 11.71 -18.46
CA THR A 430 -5.43 12.38 -17.87
C THR A 430 -5.01 11.69 -16.58
N LEU A 431 -5.98 11.36 -15.71
CA LEU A 431 -5.70 10.64 -14.46
C LEU A 431 -5.11 9.26 -14.74
N LYS A 432 -5.65 8.51 -15.69
CA LYS A 432 -5.09 7.22 -16.13
C LYS A 432 -3.64 7.35 -16.61
N LEU A 433 -3.34 8.38 -17.39
CA LEU A 433 -1.98 8.65 -17.88
C LEU A 433 -1.01 8.96 -16.74
N LEU A 434 -1.43 9.79 -15.77
CA LEU A 434 -0.60 10.15 -14.60
C LEU A 434 -0.31 8.93 -13.71
N VAL A 435 -1.30 8.06 -13.50
CA VAL A 435 -1.16 6.88 -12.65
C VAL A 435 -0.37 5.76 -13.34
N SER A 436 -0.71 5.42 -14.59
CA SER A 436 -0.07 4.31 -15.31
C SER A 436 1.27 4.69 -15.96
N GLY A 437 1.47 5.97 -16.26
CA GLY A 437 2.58 6.46 -17.07
C GLY A 437 2.47 6.12 -18.57
N TYR A 438 1.44 5.37 -18.98
CA TYR A 438 1.27 4.91 -20.36
C TYR A 438 -0.05 5.40 -20.97
N ALA A 439 0.04 5.87 -22.21
CA ALA A 439 -1.11 6.29 -23.00
C ALA A 439 -1.55 5.15 -23.95
N PRO A 440 -2.75 4.57 -23.75
CA PRO A 440 -3.29 3.60 -24.69
C PRO A 440 -3.66 4.28 -26.02
N THR A 441 -3.36 3.62 -27.15
CA THR A 441 -3.62 4.16 -28.50
C THR A 441 -5.05 3.92 -29.01
N GLY A 442 -5.93 3.31 -28.20
CA GLY A 442 -7.35 3.07 -28.54
C GLY A 442 -8.10 2.29 -27.48
N LYS A 443 -9.39 1.97 -27.69
CA LYS A 443 -10.22 1.18 -26.74
C LYS A 443 -9.63 -0.21 -26.46
N ASN A 444 -9.20 -0.92 -27.51
CA ASN A 444 -8.48 -2.19 -27.41
C ASN A 444 -7.04 -1.94 -27.84
N SER A 445 -6.32 -1.15 -27.01
CA SER A 445 -4.97 -0.72 -27.34
C SER A 445 -4.06 -1.90 -27.62
N LYS A 446 -3.51 -1.98 -28.83
CA LYS A 446 -2.51 -2.96 -29.22
C LYS A 446 -1.09 -2.49 -28.89
N PHE A 447 -0.93 -1.18 -28.70
CA PHE A 447 0.33 -0.54 -28.35
C PHE A 447 0.06 0.61 -27.36
N ASP A 448 0.78 0.63 -26.23
CA ASP A 448 0.73 1.68 -25.24
C ASP A 448 1.99 2.54 -25.34
N TYR A 449 1.82 3.85 -25.55
CA TYR A 449 2.90 4.83 -25.63
C TYR A 449 3.36 5.22 -24.23
N GLY A 450 4.68 5.22 -23.97
CA GLY A 450 5.23 5.64 -22.69
C GLY A 450 6.50 4.84 -22.28
N PRO A 451 6.93 4.92 -21.00
CA PRO A 451 6.33 5.75 -19.94
C PRO A 451 6.66 7.26 -20.11
N VAL A 452 5.65 8.10 -19.95
CA VAL A 452 5.77 9.55 -20.25
C VAL A 452 6.67 10.29 -19.24
N ASN A 453 6.78 9.82 -18.01
CA ASN A 453 7.65 10.38 -16.98
C ASN A 453 9.16 10.20 -17.24
N THR A 454 9.52 9.46 -18.29
CA THR A 454 10.90 9.25 -18.73
C THR A 454 11.22 9.95 -20.05
N SER A 455 10.28 10.74 -20.58
CA SER A 455 10.44 11.40 -21.88
C SER A 455 11.51 12.49 -21.89
N ILE A 456 11.76 13.10 -20.71
CA ILE A 456 12.78 14.14 -20.54
C ILE A 456 13.56 13.86 -19.27
N SER A 457 14.88 13.80 -19.36
CA SER A 457 15.81 13.67 -18.23
C SER A 457 17.09 14.46 -18.48
N TYR A 458 17.93 14.57 -17.46
CA TYR A 458 19.21 15.25 -17.55
C TYR A 458 20.30 14.45 -16.86
N ASN A 459 21.46 14.34 -17.49
CA ASN A 459 22.71 13.87 -16.89
C ASN A 459 23.93 14.60 -17.47
N THR A 460 25.07 14.50 -16.77
CA THR A 460 26.30 15.24 -17.17
C THR A 460 26.83 14.84 -18.55
N ALA A 461 26.70 13.57 -18.92
CA ALA A 461 27.26 13.07 -20.18
C ALA A 461 26.41 13.46 -21.40
N GLU A 462 25.11 13.30 -21.31
CA GLU A 462 24.16 13.48 -22.41
C GLU A 462 23.57 14.90 -22.45
N GLY A 463 23.66 15.66 -21.35
CA GLY A 463 22.90 16.90 -21.17
C GLY A 463 21.42 16.60 -21.01
N VAL A 464 20.56 17.33 -21.70
CA VAL A 464 19.15 16.99 -21.80
C VAL A 464 19.01 15.76 -22.70
N ARG A 465 18.33 14.76 -22.19
CA ARG A 465 17.99 13.52 -22.89
C ARG A 465 16.51 13.51 -23.20
N LEU A 466 16.18 13.34 -24.48
CA LEU A 466 14.83 13.17 -24.99
C LEU A 466 14.61 11.70 -25.31
N ARG A 467 13.50 11.14 -24.86
CA ARG A 467 13.18 9.71 -25.01
C ARG A 467 11.74 9.53 -25.46
N THR A 468 11.51 8.59 -26.36
CA THR A 468 10.18 8.16 -26.80
C THR A 468 10.14 6.65 -26.97
N GLY A 469 9.02 6.02 -26.63
CA GLY A 469 8.89 4.57 -26.73
C GLY A 469 7.51 4.07 -26.31
N GLY A 470 7.43 2.75 -26.12
CA GLY A 470 6.18 2.11 -25.69
C GLY A 470 6.29 0.59 -25.66
N MET A 471 5.14 -0.06 -25.55
CA MET A 471 5.04 -1.51 -25.49
C MET A 471 3.76 -2.02 -26.14
N THR A 472 3.83 -3.24 -26.67
CA THR A 472 2.64 -3.96 -27.14
C THR A 472 1.88 -4.57 -25.96
N THR A 473 0.60 -4.82 -26.16
CA THR A 473 -0.29 -5.42 -25.17
C THR A 473 -0.80 -6.79 -25.63
N ALA A 474 -1.48 -7.53 -24.76
CA ALA A 474 -2.12 -8.79 -25.09
C ALA A 474 -3.23 -8.67 -26.14
N ASN A 475 -3.75 -7.46 -26.40
CA ASN A 475 -4.68 -7.21 -27.51
C ASN A 475 -4.03 -7.33 -28.91
N LEU A 476 -2.69 -7.21 -28.99
CA LEU A 476 -1.95 -7.49 -30.21
C LEU A 476 -1.67 -8.99 -30.35
N SER A 477 -1.14 -9.59 -29.29
CA SER A 477 -0.86 -11.02 -29.19
C SER A 477 -0.82 -11.44 -27.72
N LYS A 478 -1.45 -12.58 -27.39
CA LYS A 478 -1.41 -13.14 -26.03
C LYS A 478 -0.06 -13.72 -25.64
N ARG A 479 0.84 -13.96 -26.60
CA ARG A 479 2.14 -14.62 -26.39
C ARG A 479 3.33 -13.80 -26.82
N TRP A 480 3.22 -12.93 -27.84
CA TRP A 480 4.32 -12.10 -28.33
C TRP A 480 4.19 -10.66 -27.83
N PHE A 481 5.23 -10.19 -27.17
CA PHE A 481 5.29 -8.84 -26.61
C PHE A 481 6.55 -8.14 -27.05
N GLY A 482 6.38 -6.90 -27.55
CA GLY A 482 7.46 -5.99 -27.89
C GLY A 482 7.47 -4.80 -26.94
N ARG A 483 8.66 -4.39 -26.52
CA ARG A 483 8.87 -3.15 -25.75
C ARG A 483 10.12 -2.48 -26.26
N GLY A 484 10.09 -1.15 -26.35
CA GLY A 484 11.29 -0.44 -26.76
C GLY A 484 11.16 1.06 -26.67
N TYR A 485 12.33 1.69 -26.81
CA TYR A 485 12.42 3.13 -26.90
C TYR A 485 13.66 3.54 -27.69
N VAL A 486 13.64 4.78 -28.13
CA VAL A 486 14.79 5.51 -28.65
C VAL A 486 15.00 6.77 -27.82
N ALA A 487 16.24 7.16 -27.63
CA ALA A 487 16.60 8.37 -26.89
C ALA A 487 17.76 9.10 -27.58
N TYR A 488 17.79 10.43 -27.42
CA TYR A 488 18.86 11.27 -27.97
C TYR A 488 19.37 12.22 -26.90
N GLY A 489 20.69 12.25 -26.69
CA GLY A 489 21.35 13.18 -25.80
C GLY A 489 21.80 14.42 -26.56
N LEU A 490 21.41 15.60 -26.06
CA LEU A 490 21.72 16.87 -26.72
C LEU A 490 23.18 17.32 -26.61
N ARG A 491 23.94 16.75 -25.64
CA ARG A 491 25.36 17.08 -25.42
C ARG A 491 26.30 16.10 -26.09
N ASP A 492 26.03 14.80 -26.01
CA ASP A 492 26.90 13.75 -26.58
C ASP A 492 26.53 13.44 -28.03
N HIS A 493 25.42 13.98 -28.55
CA HIS A 493 24.94 13.81 -29.93
C HIS A 493 24.81 12.35 -30.36
N LYS A 494 24.51 11.45 -29.43
CA LYS A 494 24.33 10.01 -29.68
C LYS A 494 22.90 9.55 -29.55
N TRP A 495 22.50 8.66 -30.46
CA TRP A 495 21.28 7.90 -30.35
C TRP A 495 21.49 6.69 -29.42
N LYS A 496 20.61 6.49 -28.50
CA LYS A 496 20.50 5.33 -27.64
C LYS A 496 19.18 4.65 -27.91
N TYR A 497 19.12 3.36 -27.62
CA TYR A 497 17.90 2.60 -27.80
C TYR A 497 17.89 1.36 -26.91
N LYS A 498 16.68 0.85 -26.67
CA LYS A 498 16.44 -0.46 -26.13
C LYS A 498 15.26 -1.09 -26.85
N ALA A 499 15.42 -2.33 -27.29
CA ALA A 499 14.37 -3.14 -27.89
C ALA A 499 14.34 -4.49 -27.19
N GLU A 500 13.14 -4.91 -26.77
CA GLU A 500 12.87 -6.19 -26.15
C GLU A 500 11.79 -6.91 -26.94
N LEU A 501 12.01 -8.17 -27.28
CA LEU A 501 11.03 -9.08 -27.85
C LEU A 501 10.87 -10.25 -26.90
N GLU A 502 9.68 -10.50 -26.39
CA GLU A 502 9.40 -11.53 -25.40
C GLU A 502 8.32 -12.47 -25.90
N TYR A 503 8.60 -13.77 -25.83
CA TYR A 503 7.64 -14.82 -26.07
C TYR A 503 7.21 -15.45 -24.75
N SER A 504 5.93 -15.39 -24.45
CA SER A 504 5.34 -16.02 -23.26
C SER A 504 4.83 -17.43 -23.65
N PHE A 505 5.24 -18.45 -22.90
CA PHE A 505 4.74 -19.81 -23.05
C PHE A 505 3.33 -20.01 -22.47
N ILE A 506 2.82 -19.01 -21.77
CA ILE A 506 1.48 -18.96 -21.15
C ILE A 506 0.74 -17.78 -21.75
N ASP A 507 -0.51 -17.98 -22.14
CA ASP A 507 -1.36 -16.90 -22.64
C ASP A 507 -1.54 -15.81 -21.56
N LYS A 508 -1.46 -14.54 -21.97
CA LYS A 508 -1.58 -13.37 -21.11
C LYS A 508 -2.83 -12.58 -21.47
N GLU A 509 -3.43 -11.91 -20.48
CA GLU A 509 -4.61 -11.09 -20.67
C GLU A 509 -4.27 -9.61 -20.90
N TYR A 510 -3.19 -9.12 -20.28
CA TYR A 510 -2.79 -7.70 -20.35
C TYR A 510 -1.34 -7.54 -20.81
N HIS A 511 -0.38 -8.22 -20.12
CA HIS A 511 1.04 -7.96 -20.31
C HIS A 511 1.92 -9.19 -20.03
N SER A 512 3.12 -9.24 -20.62
CA SER A 512 4.06 -10.38 -20.47
C SER A 512 4.47 -10.68 -19.02
N ARG A 513 4.41 -9.71 -18.13
CA ARG A 513 4.83 -9.84 -16.72
C ARG A 513 3.72 -10.27 -15.76
N GLU A 514 2.54 -10.62 -16.27
CA GLU A 514 1.50 -11.23 -15.44
C GLU A 514 1.99 -12.56 -14.88
N PHE A 515 1.63 -12.80 -13.63
CA PHE A 515 1.95 -14.04 -12.94
C PHE A 515 1.05 -15.20 -13.42
N PRO A 516 1.56 -16.43 -13.53
CA PRO A 516 2.96 -16.82 -13.45
C PRO A 516 3.75 -16.47 -14.73
N VAL A 517 5.01 -16.06 -14.61
CA VAL A 517 5.86 -15.79 -15.77
C VAL A 517 6.57 -17.07 -16.21
N LYS A 518 6.40 -17.41 -17.49
CA LYS A 518 7.20 -18.41 -18.20
C LYS A 518 7.46 -17.86 -19.58
N SER A 519 8.65 -17.28 -19.80
CA SER A 519 8.92 -16.53 -21.02
C SER A 519 10.38 -16.63 -21.47
N LEU A 520 10.60 -16.39 -22.76
CA LEU A 520 11.90 -16.19 -23.37
C LEU A 520 11.97 -14.77 -23.91
N ARG A 521 12.96 -13.98 -23.48
CA ARG A 521 13.12 -12.58 -23.84
C ARG A 521 14.44 -12.34 -24.50
N PHE A 522 14.38 -11.77 -25.70
CA PHE A 522 15.52 -11.20 -26.39
C PHE A 522 15.60 -9.68 -26.12
N THR A 523 16.78 -9.20 -25.78
CA THR A 523 17.04 -7.76 -25.52
C THR A 523 18.20 -7.30 -26.38
N GLN A 524 18.02 -6.16 -27.06
CA GLN A 524 19.09 -5.41 -27.71
C GLN A 524 19.06 -3.99 -27.21
N SER A 525 20.20 -3.46 -26.74
CA SER A 525 20.27 -2.07 -26.30
C SER A 525 21.64 -1.44 -26.55
N TYR A 526 21.63 -0.11 -26.65
CA TYR A 526 22.80 0.76 -26.59
C TYR A 526 22.49 1.91 -25.65
N GLU A 527 23.17 1.95 -24.51
CA GLU A 527 22.82 2.85 -23.40
C GLU A 527 24.06 3.40 -22.70
N LEU A 528 23.86 4.54 -22.00
CA LEU A 528 24.83 5.05 -21.05
C LEU A 528 24.73 4.21 -19.76
N ASP A 529 25.83 3.62 -19.30
CA ASP A 529 25.93 2.84 -18.08
C ASP A 529 26.57 3.68 -16.97
N GLN A 530 25.89 3.79 -15.83
CA GLN A 530 26.35 4.56 -14.67
C GLN A 530 27.01 3.60 -13.67
N LEU A 531 28.33 3.59 -13.63
CA LEU A 531 29.12 2.67 -12.82
C LEU A 531 28.88 2.89 -11.31
N GLY A 532 28.58 1.82 -10.58
CA GLY A 532 28.31 1.88 -9.14
C GLY A 532 27.03 2.61 -8.76
N GLN A 533 26.09 2.80 -9.69
CA GLN A 533 24.76 3.36 -9.48
C GLN A 533 23.70 2.45 -10.07
N LYS A 534 22.90 1.81 -9.23
CA LYS A 534 21.78 0.94 -9.68
C LYS A 534 20.49 1.44 -9.07
N TYR A 535 19.50 1.66 -9.92
CA TYR A 535 18.15 2.08 -9.53
C TYR A 535 17.23 0.84 -9.53
N LEU A 536 16.80 0.40 -8.35
CA LEU A 536 16.06 -0.86 -8.20
C LEU A 536 14.57 -0.72 -8.51
N PHE A 537 13.97 0.42 -8.17
CA PHE A 537 12.53 0.64 -8.25
C PHE A 537 12.13 1.81 -9.15
N THR A 538 13.09 2.56 -9.67
CA THR A 538 12.86 3.70 -10.54
C THR A 538 13.67 3.58 -11.80
N ASN A 539 13.18 4.15 -12.89
CA ASN A 539 13.95 4.24 -14.13
C ASN A 539 15.05 5.30 -13.97
N GLN A 540 16.26 5.03 -14.43
CA GLN A 540 17.37 6.01 -14.40
C GLN A 540 17.04 7.33 -15.13
N ASP A 541 16.12 7.29 -16.10
CA ASP A 541 15.64 8.45 -16.87
C ASP A 541 14.57 9.26 -16.14
N ASN A 542 14.24 8.94 -14.87
CA ASN A 542 13.30 9.72 -14.10
C ASN A 542 13.84 11.13 -13.82
N LEU A 543 13.06 12.15 -14.11
CA LEU A 543 13.43 13.55 -13.94
C LEU A 543 13.92 13.88 -12.53
N PHE A 544 13.32 13.29 -11.48
CA PHE A 544 13.74 13.53 -10.09
C PHE A 544 15.13 12.99 -9.76
N LEU A 545 15.61 11.98 -10.49
CA LEU A 545 16.97 11.44 -10.36
C LEU A 545 18.02 12.30 -11.08
N SER A 546 17.61 13.25 -11.89
CA SER A 546 18.50 14.20 -12.58
C SER A 546 19.10 15.22 -11.61
N PHE A 547 18.47 15.47 -10.45
CA PHE A 547 19.01 16.37 -9.41
C PHE A 547 20.05 15.62 -8.58
N LYS A 548 21.34 15.80 -8.90
CA LYS A 548 22.48 15.12 -8.28
C LYS A 548 23.35 16.09 -7.49
N ARG A 549 23.99 15.60 -6.42
CA ARG A 549 24.88 16.38 -5.54
C ARG A 549 26.25 16.69 -6.15
N MET A 550 26.63 15.97 -7.21
CA MET A 550 27.86 16.18 -7.97
C MET A 550 27.67 15.76 -9.43
N GLU A 551 28.58 16.16 -10.28
CA GLU A 551 28.60 15.72 -11.68
C GLU A 551 28.78 14.20 -11.77
N ASP A 552 27.99 13.58 -12.61
CA ASP A 552 28.02 12.13 -12.83
C ASP A 552 28.92 11.83 -14.04
N THR A 553 30.21 11.67 -13.76
CA THR A 553 31.24 11.38 -14.74
C THR A 553 31.69 9.91 -14.74
N ARG A 554 31.09 9.06 -13.87
CA ARG A 554 31.43 7.64 -13.75
C ARG A 554 30.58 6.81 -14.71
N VAL A 555 30.76 7.05 -16.02
CA VAL A 555 29.89 6.52 -17.07
C VAL A 555 30.67 5.89 -18.21
N THR A 556 30.14 4.82 -18.76
CA THR A 556 30.57 4.15 -20.00
C THR A 556 29.39 4.01 -20.95
N TYR A 557 29.60 3.69 -22.22
CA TYR A 557 28.51 3.24 -23.09
C TYR A 557 28.52 1.73 -23.14
N ARG A 558 27.35 1.14 -23.05
CA ARG A 558 27.16 -0.31 -23.07
C ARG A 558 26.21 -0.72 -24.19
N ARG A 559 26.71 -1.59 -25.07
CA ARG A 559 25.88 -2.30 -26.03
C ARG A 559 25.62 -3.71 -25.49
N LEU A 560 24.36 -4.09 -25.40
CA LEU A 560 23.93 -5.37 -24.83
C LEU A 560 23.09 -6.13 -25.85
N THR A 561 23.42 -7.41 -26.06
CA THR A 561 22.55 -8.39 -26.69
C THR A 561 22.36 -9.52 -25.70
N ALA A 562 21.13 -9.78 -25.27
CA ALA A 562 20.85 -10.78 -24.24
C ALA A 562 19.63 -11.65 -24.61
N LEU A 563 19.67 -12.89 -24.14
CA LEU A 563 18.57 -13.83 -24.22
C LEU A 563 18.34 -14.42 -22.83
N ASP A 564 17.18 -14.17 -22.24
CA ASP A 564 16.81 -14.60 -20.90
C ASP A 564 15.58 -15.51 -20.93
N TYR A 565 15.68 -16.67 -20.29
CA TYR A 565 14.55 -17.51 -19.94
C TYR A 565 14.12 -17.24 -18.50
N THR A 566 12.86 -16.92 -18.29
CA THR A 566 12.28 -16.67 -16.97
C THR A 566 11.21 -17.72 -16.66
N LEU A 567 11.29 -18.31 -15.47
CA LEU A 567 10.30 -19.24 -14.92
C LEU A 567 9.93 -18.80 -13.50
N GLU A 568 8.64 -18.60 -13.26
CA GLU A 568 8.09 -18.37 -11.92
C GLU A 568 7.10 -19.50 -11.58
N LEU A 569 7.23 -20.02 -10.36
CA LEU A 569 6.36 -21.03 -9.80
C LEU A 569 5.47 -20.46 -8.69
N ARG A 570 4.31 -21.07 -8.46
CA ARG A 570 3.33 -20.63 -7.46
C ARG A 570 3.80 -20.76 -6.01
N ASN A 571 4.82 -21.60 -5.75
CA ASN A 571 5.42 -21.77 -4.41
C ASN A 571 6.42 -20.68 -4.03
N GLY A 572 6.52 -19.59 -4.81
CA GLY A 572 7.43 -18.48 -4.59
C GLY A 572 8.85 -18.68 -5.13
N PHE A 573 9.12 -19.80 -5.83
CA PHE A 573 10.41 -20.01 -6.52
C PHE A 573 10.38 -19.37 -7.91
N SER A 574 11.49 -18.71 -8.27
CA SER A 574 11.71 -18.23 -9.64
C SER A 574 13.16 -18.44 -10.09
N LEU A 575 13.31 -18.68 -11.39
CA LEU A 575 14.58 -18.86 -12.10
C LEU A 575 14.64 -17.87 -13.25
N VAL A 576 15.77 -17.17 -13.38
CA VAL A 576 16.16 -16.51 -14.62
C VAL A 576 17.49 -17.12 -15.05
N ALA A 577 17.51 -17.72 -16.25
CA ALA A 577 18.71 -18.24 -16.86
C ALA A 577 18.93 -17.48 -18.18
N GLY A 578 20.08 -16.87 -18.35
CA GLY A 578 20.35 -15.98 -19.48
C GLY A 578 21.74 -16.10 -20.02
N PHE A 579 21.88 -15.63 -21.26
CA PHE A 579 23.14 -15.37 -21.94
C PHE A 579 23.17 -13.91 -22.37
N ALA A 580 24.26 -13.21 -22.09
CA ALA A 580 24.47 -11.83 -22.47
C ALA A 580 25.79 -11.67 -23.22
N TYR A 581 25.76 -10.97 -24.33
CA TYR A 581 26.92 -10.46 -25.02
C TYR A 581 26.97 -8.96 -24.86
N GLU A 582 27.99 -8.46 -24.18
CA GLU A 582 28.17 -7.04 -23.90
C GLU A 582 29.42 -6.48 -24.57
N ARG A 583 29.31 -5.23 -25.04
CA ARG A 583 30.41 -4.42 -25.46
C ARG A 583 30.42 -3.14 -24.66
N GLN A 584 31.40 -2.99 -23.80
CA GLN A 584 31.66 -1.78 -23.04
C GLN A 584 32.57 -0.84 -23.83
N GLU A 585 32.17 0.44 -23.96
CA GLU A 585 32.92 1.46 -24.69
C GLU A 585 33.46 2.50 -23.70
N ALA A 586 34.74 2.83 -23.84
CA ALA A 586 35.43 3.85 -23.05
C ALA A 586 34.79 5.24 -23.25
N THR A 587 34.87 6.07 -22.22
CA THR A 587 34.54 7.50 -22.32
C THR A 587 35.79 8.34 -21.97
N LYS A 588 35.70 9.64 -22.17
CA LYS A 588 36.77 10.55 -21.74
C LYS A 588 37.03 10.54 -20.22
N TRP A 589 36.03 10.15 -19.45
CA TRP A 589 36.10 10.06 -17.98
C TRP A 589 36.51 8.67 -17.47
N ILE A 590 36.22 7.63 -18.26
CA ILE A 590 36.50 6.23 -17.92
C ILE A 590 37.26 5.64 -19.11
N PRO A 591 38.57 5.96 -19.27
CA PRO A 591 39.42 5.35 -20.30
C PRO A 591 39.78 3.92 -19.90
N PHE A 592 39.89 3.03 -20.88
CA PHE A 592 40.35 1.67 -20.66
C PHE A 592 41.86 1.61 -21.02
N ILE A 593 42.68 1.59 -19.98
CA ILE A 593 44.15 1.57 -20.12
C ILE A 593 44.70 0.41 -19.31
N ASP A 594 45.44 -0.50 -19.92
CA ASP A 594 46.08 -1.62 -19.20
C ASP A 594 47.36 -1.19 -18.45
N GLY A 595 47.98 -2.11 -17.71
CA GLY A 595 49.21 -1.85 -16.99
C GLY A 595 50.41 -1.47 -17.88
N ALA A 596 50.40 -1.83 -19.16
CA ALA A 596 51.40 -1.46 -20.13
C ALA A 596 51.16 -0.08 -20.78
N GLY A 597 50.05 0.59 -20.43
CA GLY A 597 49.68 1.89 -20.99
C GLY A 597 48.96 1.81 -22.33
N LYS A 598 48.54 0.63 -22.77
CA LYS A 598 47.79 0.47 -24.01
C LYS A 598 46.34 0.89 -23.80
N HIS A 599 45.84 1.73 -24.70
CA HIS A 599 44.44 2.22 -24.71
C HIS A 599 43.54 1.30 -25.52
N TYR A 600 42.37 1.00 -24.95
CA TYR A 600 41.30 0.24 -25.58
C TYR A 600 40.04 1.11 -25.72
N GLY A 601 39.52 1.23 -26.92
CA GLY A 601 38.24 1.95 -27.15
C GLY A 601 37.02 1.21 -26.60
N HIS A 602 37.14 -0.11 -26.53
CA HIS A 602 36.11 -0.98 -26.00
C HIS A 602 36.68 -2.35 -25.63
N TYR A 603 35.92 -3.13 -24.86
CA TYR A 603 36.12 -4.56 -24.67
C TYR A 603 34.79 -5.32 -24.73
N ASN A 604 34.88 -6.60 -25.04
CA ASN A 604 33.70 -7.45 -25.16
C ASN A 604 33.69 -8.47 -24.01
N GLU A 605 32.44 -8.91 -23.70
CA GLU A 605 32.17 -9.88 -22.68
C GLU A 605 30.96 -10.75 -23.11
N ALA A 606 31.10 -12.07 -22.97
CA ALA A 606 30.03 -13.02 -23.22
C ALA A 606 29.82 -13.86 -21.96
N ALA A 607 28.70 -13.65 -21.26
CA ALA A 607 28.46 -14.22 -19.95
C ALA A 607 27.16 -14.99 -19.87
N PHE A 608 27.18 -16.11 -19.14
CA PHE A 608 26.00 -16.83 -18.69
C PHE A 608 25.59 -16.30 -17.31
N ASN A 609 24.30 -16.05 -17.13
CA ASN A 609 23.72 -15.54 -15.88
C ASN A 609 22.65 -16.50 -15.38
N ILE A 610 22.71 -16.84 -14.09
CA ILE A 610 21.67 -17.60 -13.40
C ILE A 610 21.27 -16.80 -12.17
N LYS A 611 19.97 -16.51 -12.04
CA LYS A 611 19.39 -15.92 -10.85
C LYS A 611 18.30 -16.84 -10.32
N LEU A 612 18.47 -17.28 -9.09
CA LEU A 612 17.49 -18.04 -8.34
C LEU A 612 16.86 -17.09 -7.29
N ARG A 613 15.54 -17.11 -7.17
CA ARG A 613 14.83 -16.36 -6.14
C ARG A 613 13.80 -17.26 -5.47
N TYR A 614 13.76 -17.23 -4.15
CA TYR A 614 12.77 -17.92 -3.37
C TYR A 614 12.12 -16.97 -2.37
N ALA A 615 10.80 -16.82 -2.46
CA ALA A 615 10.01 -15.93 -1.61
C ALA A 615 8.68 -16.59 -1.24
N PRO A 616 8.70 -17.55 -0.28
CA PRO A 616 7.51 -18.28 0.12
C PRO A 616 6.49 -17.36 0.77
N GLY A 617 5.21 -17.53 0.39
CA GLY A 617 4.11 -16.73 0.91
C GLY A 617 4.07 -15.26 0.45
N GLU A 618 4.92 -14.85 -0.49
CA GLU A 618 4.87 -13.51 -1.07
C GLU A 618 3.61 -13.33 -1.90
N LYS A 619 2.87 -12.25 -1.62
CA LYS A 619 1.67 -11.85 -2.34
C LYS A 619 1.95 -10.59 -3.12
N PHE A 620 1.43 -10.52 -4.33
CA PHE A 620 1.65 -9.41 -5.24
C PHE A 620 0.36 -8.72 -5.63
N TYR A 621 0.51 -7.45 -5.84
CA TYR A 621 -0.42 -6.59 -6.52
C TYR A 621 -0.07 -6.57 -8.01
N GLN A 622 -0.96 -7.03 -8.87
CA GLN A 622 -0.74 -7.03 -10.31
C GLN A 622 -1.23 -5.72 -10.91
N GLY A 623 -0.31 -4.78 -11.15
CA GLY A 623 -0.58 -3.60 -11.97
C GLY A 623 -0.53 -3.93 -13.46
N ARG A 624 -1.00 -3.00 -14.28
CA ARG A 624 -1.04 -3.15 -15.74
C ARG A 624 0.33 -3.42 -16.36
N THR A 625 1.40 -2.85 -15.81
CA THR A 625 2.75 -2.93 -16.35
C THR A 625 3.77 -3.50 -15.37
N ASN A 626 3.49 -3.43 -14.10
CA ASN A 626 4.38 -3.85 -13.03
C ASN A 626 3.60 -4.62 -11.95
N ARG A 627 4.33 -5.42 -11.21
CA ARG A 627 3.84 -6.19 -10.07
C ARG A 627 4.52 -5.69 -8.81
N TYR A 628 3.74 -5.42 -7.77
CA TYR A 628 4.24 -4.89 -6.49
C TYR A 628 3.91 -5.87 -5.36
N PRO A 629 4.86 -6.18 -4.46
CA PRO A 629 4.56 -7.02 -3.32
C PRO A 629 3.61 -6.31 -2.35
N ILE A 630 2.57 -7.04 -1.89
CA ILE A 630 1.59 -6.55 -0.92
C ILE A 630 2.11 -6.80 0.50
N ASN A 631 2.65 -7.99 0.76
CA ASN A 631 3.20 -8.37 2.05
C ASN A 631 4.73 -8.36 1.98
N LEU A 632 5.34 -7.30 2.49
CA LEU A 632 6.80 -7.16 2.52
C LEU A 632 7.46 -7.99 3.64
N ASP A 633 6.68 -8.71 4.46
CA ASP A 633 7.16 -9.59 5.53
C ASP A 633 7.49 -11.01 5.07
N ALA A 634 7.16 -11.38 3.83
CA ALA A 634 7.67 -12.62 3.23
C ALA A 634 9.21 -12.55 3.12
N PRO A 635 9.95 -13.60 3.54
CA PRO A 635 11.39 -13.64 3.35
C PRO A 635 11.71 -13.78 1.86
N VAL A 636 12.73 -13.04 1.40
CA VAL A 636 13.21 -13.13 0.02
C VAL A 636 14.67 -13.54 0.04
N ILE A 637 15.00 -14.61 -0.67
CA ILE A 637 16.36 -15.12 -0.86
C ILE A 637 16.65 -15.06 -2.36
N GLU A 638 17.72 -14.38 -2.76
CA GLU A 638 18.15 -14.32 -4.15
C GLU A 638 19.63 -14.73 -4.25
N LEU A 639 19.92 -15.67 -5.14
CA LEU A 639 21.26 -16.11 -5.49
C LEU A 639 21.49 -15.79 -6.97
N THR A 640 22.53 -15.02 -7.27
CA THR A 640 22.92 -14.69 -8.64
C THR A 640 24.33 -15.19 -8.90
N HIS A 641 24.53 -15.86 -10.04
CA HIS A 641 25.85 -16.30 -10.48
C HIS A 641 26.05 -15.87 -11.95
N THR A 642 27.20 -15.25 -12.22
CA THR A 642 27.63 -14.83 -13.57
C THR A 642 28.93 -15.52 -13.93
N TYR A 643 28.95 -16.16 -15.08
CA TYR A 643 30.11 -16.87 -15.58
C TYR A 643 30.44 -16.51 -17.03
N ALA A 644 31.66 -16.02 -17.28
CA ALA A 644 32.15 -15.69 -18.60
C ALA A 644 33.58 -16.28 -18.76
N PRO A 645 33.75 -17.32 -19.58
CA PRO A 645 35.09 -17.86 -19.87
C PRO A 645 35.96 -16.88 -20.68
N ARG A 646 37.25 -16.77 -20.35
CA ARG A 646 38.20 -15.95 -21.12
C ARG A 646 38.24 -16.43 -22.58
N GLY A 647 38.22 -15.49 -23.52
CA GLY A 647 38.27 -15.76 -24.95
C GLY A 647 36.99 -16.25 -25.61
N PHE A 648 35.97 -16.66 -24.82
CA PHE A 648 34.69 -17.08 -25.36
C PHE A 648 33.98 -15.93 -26.07
N MET A 649 33.62 -16.09 -27.33
CA MET A 649 33.03 -15.06 -28.19
C MET A 649 33.79 -13.71 -28.15
N GLY A 650 35.11 -13.73 -27.95
CA GLY A 650 35.94 -12.52 -27.87
C GLY A 650 35.95 -11.85 -26.51
N SER A 651 35.50 -12.52 -25.45
CA SER A 651 35.59 -12.01 -24.07
C SER A 651 37.05 -11.76 -23.67
N MET A 652 37.34 -10.51 -23.30
CA MET A 652 38.72 -10.12 -22.97
C MET A 652 39.14 -10.65 -21.61
N PHE A 653 38.23 -10.66 -20.64
CA PHE A 653 38.45 -11.11 -19.27
C PHE A 653 37.49 -12.24 -18.90
N PRO A 654 37.90 -13.16 -18.00
CA PRO A 654 37.00 -14.11 -17.41
C PRO A 654 36.15 -13.38 -16.35
N ILE A 655 34.91 -13.84 -16.15
CA ILE A 655 34.05 -13.41 -15.06
C ILE A 655 33.51 -14.65 -14.36
N ASN A 656 33.69 -14.67 -13.08
CA ASN A 656 33.11 -15.72 -12.22
C ASN A 656 32.72 -15.05 -10.91
N ARG A 657 31.43 -14.67 -10.80
CA ARG A 657 30.90 -13.85 -9.71
C ARG A 657 29.64 -14.46 -9.12
N THR A 658 29.60 -14.56 -7.81
CA THR A 658 28.44 -15.03 -7.05
C THR A 658 27.98 -13.95 -6.07
N GLU A 659 26.68 -13.67 -6.03
CA GLU A 659 26.07 -12.73 -5.09
C GLU A 659 24.83 -13.38 -4.42
N LEU A 660 24.71 -13.23 -3.11
CA LEU A 660 23.56 -13.64 -2.30
C LEU A 660 22.90 -12.40 -1.71
N ARG A 661 21.58 -12.34 -1.76
CA ARG A 661 20.77 -11.28 -1.15
C ARG A 661 19.66 -11.90 -0.32
N LEU A 662 19.51 -11.42 0.91
CA LEU A 662 18.48 -11.78 1.86
C LEU A 662 17.68 -10.53 2.21
N GLN A 663 16.36 -10.64 2.24
CA GLN A 663 15.49 -9.54 2.66
C GLN A 663 14.37 -10.07 3.56
N LYS A 664 14.06 -9.31 4.61
CA LYS A 664 12.96 -9.62 5.53
C LYS A 664 12.43 -8.34 6.16
N ARG A 665 11.09 -8.19 6.24
CA ARG A 665 10.43 -7.24 7.14
C ARG A 665 10.09 -7.95 8.45
N ILE A 666 10.35 -7.30 9.57
CA ILE A 666 10.05 -7.79 10.91
C ILE A 666 9.10 -6.77 11.55
N TRP A 667 7.87 -7.19 11.82
CA TRP A 667 6.88 -6.36 12.48
C TRP A 667 7.09 -6.33 13.98
N LEU A 668 6.97 -5.13 14.58
CA LEU A 668 7.05 -4.86 16.00
C LEU A 668 5.68 -4.44 16.54
N SER A 669 4.60 -5.04 16.03
CA SER A 669 3.22 -4.71 16.36
C SER A 669 2.95 -3.21 16.12
N ALA A 670 2.29 -2.52 17.05
CA ALA A 670 2.01 -1.07 16.95
C ALA A 670 3.25 -0.16 16.98
N PHE A 671 4.45 -0.71 17.26
CA PHE A 671 5.70 0.05 17.26
C PHE A 671 6.39 0.08 15.89
N GLY A 672 5.67 -0.30 14.84
CA GLY A 672 6.14 -0.26 13.47
C GLY A 672 6.89 -1.52 13.03
N TYR A 673 7.92 -1.36 12.20
CA TYR A 673 8.63 -2.50 11.61
C TYR A 673 10.08 -2.17 11.29
N ILE A 674 10.86 -3.24 11.11
CA ILE A 674 12.26 -3.18 10.65
C ILE A 674 12.32 -3.82 9.27
N ASP A 675 12.80 -3.09 8.27
CA ASP A 675 13.21 -3.63 6.98
C ASP A 675 14.71 -3.94 7.04
N ALA A 676 15.07 -5.19 6.80
CA ALA A 676 16.45 -5.66 6.81
C ALA A 676 16.81 -6.30 5.48
N VAL A 677 17.93 -5.86 4.91
CA VAL A 677 18.57 -6.44 3.73
C VAL A 677 20.01 -6.79 4.07
N ALA A 678 20.41 -8.01 3.76
CA ALA A 678 21.80 -8.43 3.83
C ALA A 678 22.25 -8.91 2.45
N LYS A 679 23.46 -8.53 2.03
CA LYS A 679 24.06 -8.97 0.77
C LYS A 679 25.48 -9.47 1.03
N GLY A 680 25.90 -10.44 0.23
CA GLY A 680 27.30 -10.87 0.17
C GLY A 680 27.65 -11.26 -1.24
N GLY A 681 28.92 -11.04 -1.61
CA GLY A 681 29.38 -11.36 -2.94
C GLY A 681 30.86 -11.69 -2.99
N HIS A 682 31.23 -12.50 -3.98
CA HIS A 682 32.62 -12.89 -4.25
C HIS A 682 32.89 -13.03 -5.73
N VAL A 683 34.05 -12.54 -6.18
CA VAL A 683 34.58 -12.70 -7.53
C VAL A 683 35.74 -13.71 -7.49
N TRP A 684 35.50 -14.86 -8.10
CA TRP A 684 36.40 -16.02 -8.03
C TRP A 684 37.67 -15.91 -8.87
N GLU A 685 37.60 -15.16 -9.99
CA GLU A 685 38.69 -14.99 -10.93
C GLU A 685 39.18 -13.53 -11.02
N ALA A 686 40.30 -13.30 -11.69
CA ALA A 686 40.81 -11.95 -11.94
C ALA A 686 39.94 -11.25 -13.00
N ALA A 687 39.38 -10.10 -12.65
CA ALA A 687 38.50 -9.31 -13.51
C ALA A 687 38.82 -7.81 -13.39
N PRO A 688 38.60 -7.01 -14.44
CA PRO A 688 38.78 -5.56 -14.38
C PRO A 688 37.73 -4.94 -13.43
N TYR A 689 38.02 -3.75 -12.89
CA TYR A 689 37.22 -3.08 -11.88
C TYR A 689 35.76 -2.88 -12.29
N LEU A 690 35.47 -2.77 -13.58
CA LEU A 690 34.10 -2.67 -14.12
C LEU A 690 33.23 -3.93 -13.82
N ASN A 691 33.88 -5.08 -13.69
CA ASN A 691 33.23 -6.38 -13.45
C ASN A 691 33.28 -6.82 -11.98
N LEU A 692 33.94 -6.03 -11.13
CA LEU A 692 33.99 -6.27 -9.69
C LEU A 692 32.69 -5.85 -8.98
N LEU A 693 32.63 -6.04 -7.69
CA LEU A 693 31.50 -5.73 -6.84
C LEU A 693 31.57 -4.23 -6.45
N LEU A 694 30.79 -3.44 -7.17
CA LEU A 694 30.69 -2.01 -6.97
C LEU A 694 29.51 -1.73 -6.02
N PRO A 695 29.74 -1.18 -4.82
CA PRO A 695 28.69 -0.76 -3.93
C PRO A 695 27.80 0.30 -4.59
N ASN A 696 26.50 0.23 -4.34
CA ASN A 696 25.55 1.12 -4.95
C ASN A 696 25.58 2.51 -4.28
N ALA A 697 26.11 3.51 -4.96
CA ALA A 697 26.18 4.89 -4.52
C ALA A 697 25.00 5.70 -5.09
N ASN A 698 24.37 6.50 -4.26
CA ASN A 698 23.28 7.39 -4.65
C ASN A 698 23.75 8.83 -4.74
N LEU A 699 23.87 9.36 -5.95
CA LEU A 699 24.21 10.76 -6.17
C LEU A 699 23.01 11.69 -6.08
N SER A 700 21.79 11.20 -6.23
CA SER A 700 20.60 12.04 -6.21
C SER A 700 20.25 12.49 -4.78
N TYR A 701 19.47 13.56 -4.67
CA TYR A 701 18.91 13.99 -3.40
C TYR A 701 17.73 13.12 -2.94
N THR A 702 17.27 12.18 -3.79
CA THR A 702 16.20 11.26 -3.42
C THR A 702 16.72 10.09 -2.60
N ILE A 703 15.89 9.57 -1.69
CA ILE A 703 16.20 8.33 -0.95
C ILE A 703 16.06 7.17 -1.94
N GLN A 704 17.14 6.39 -2.09
CA GLN A 704 17.14 5.18 -2.92
C GLN A 704 17.36 3.95 -2.03
N PRO A 705 16.54 2.91 -2.16
CA PRO A 705 16.75 1.66 -1.43
C PRO A 705 18.08 1.00 -1.79
N GLU A 706 18.67 0.30 -0.81
CA GLU A 706 19.87 -0.51 -0.98
C GLU A 706 21.05 0.27 -1.60
N SER A 707 21.14 1.56 -1.31
CA SER A 707 22.22 2.44 -1.77
C SER A 707 22.79 3.29 -0.63
N PHE A 708 24.03 3.70 -0.77
CA PHE A 708 24.71 4.61 0.16
C PHE A 708 24.53 6.07 -0.30
N ALA A 709 24.03 6.91 0.59
CA ALA A 709 23.66 8.28 0.27
C ALA A 709 24.87 9.23 0.14
N LEU A 710 25.94 8.96 0.87
CA LEU A 710 27.12 9.84 0.97
C LEU A 710 28.37 9.24 0.31
N MET A 711 28.31 7.99 -0.16
CA MET A 711 29.37 7.34 -0.91
C MET A 711 29.47 7.91 -2.32
N ASN A 712 30.68 8.04 -2.84
CA ASN A 712 30.89 8.36 -4.25
C ASN A 712 30.92 7.08 -5.10
N PRO A 713 30.44 7.11 -6.34
CA PRO A 713 30.61 5.97 -7.26
C PRO A 713 32.05 5.63 -7.46
N LEU A 714 32.41 4.34 -7.45
CA LEU A 714 33.76 3.80 -7.54
C LEU A 714 34.69 4.17 -6.37
N GLU A 715 34.19 4.76 -5.29
CA GLU A 715 34.97 5.02 -4.07
C GLU A 715 35.50 3.73 -3.45
N PHE A 716 34.68 2.69 -3.42
CA PHE A 716 35.06 1.35 -2.99
C PHE A 716 34.82 0.36 -4.12
N ILE A 717 35.86 -0.42 -4.42
CA ILE A 717 35.84 -1.49 -5.42
C ILE A 717 36.26 -2.76 -4.69
N ASN A 718 35.47 -3.80 -4.74
CA ASN A 718 35.69 -5.01 -3.96
C ASN A 718 35.57 -6.26 -4.84
N ASP A 719 36.35 -7.29 -4.54
CA ASP A 719 36.13 -8.63 -5.07
C ASP A 719 35.42 -9.56 -4.07
N THR A 720 35.34 -9.12 -2.83
CA THR A 720 34.55 -9.77 -1.77
C THR A 720 33.89 -8.69 -0.94
N TYR A 721 32.62 -8.80 -0.67
CA TYR A 721 31.91 -7.88 0.22
C TYR A 721 30.80 -8.53 1.03
N GLY A 722 30.47 -7.90 2.16
CA GLY A 722 29.26 -8.07 2.93
C GLY A 722 28.62 -6.71 3.17
N LEU A 723 27.30 -6.63 3.04
CA LEU A 723 26.52 -5.41 3.23
C LEU A 723 25.30 -5.70 4.09
N ILE A 724 24.99 -4.76 5.00
CA ILE A 724 23.75 -4.74 5.77
C ILE A 724 23.09 -3.37 5.58
N ASP A 725 21.79 -3.38 5.29
CA ASP A 725 20.91 -2.21 5.23
C ASP A 725 19.72 -2.48 6.13
N ILE A 726 19.58 -1.73 7.22
CA ILE A 726 18.53 -1.88 8.22
C ILE A 726 17.84 -0.55 8.37
N THR A 727 16.51 -0.53 8.18
CA THR A 727 15.70 0.66 8.40
C THR A 727 14.57 0.34 9.37
N TYR A 728 14.51 1.07 10.48
CA TYR A 728 13.42 1.03 11.45
C TYR A 728 12.42 2.15 11.17
N TRP A 729 11.19 1.77 10.97
CA TRP A 729 10.02 2.63 10.77
C TRP A 729 9.17 2.59 12.04
N ALA A 730 9.26 3.62 12.84
CA ALA A 730 8.67 3.62 14.19
C ALA A 730 7.17 3.92 14.23
N ASN A 731 6.55 4.31 13.10
CA ASN A 731 5.12 4.64 13.01
C ASN A 731 4.63 5.66 14.07
N GLY A 732 5.49 6.59 14.45
CA GLY A 732 5.19 7.60 15.48
C GLY A 732 5.30 7.09 16.93
N ALA A 733 5.92 5.94 17.16
CA ALA A 733 6.00 5.33 18.49
C ALA A 733 6.59 6.26 19.57
N LEU A 734 7.54 7.12 19.21
CA LEU A 734 8.12 8.12 20.13
C LEU A 734 7.31 9.43 20.09
N PHE A 735 7.01 9.96 18.89
CA PHE A 735 6.39 11.27 18.73
C PHE A 735 4.97 11.36 19.27
N THR A 736 4.20 10.26 19.22
CA THR A 736 2.86 10.21 19.81
C THR A 736 2.87 10.33 21.35
N ARG A 737 4.02 10.11 21.98
CA ARG A 737 4.21 10.27 23.43
C ARG A 737 4.69 11.66 23.83
N LEU A 738 5.17 12.48 22.88
CA LEU A 738 5.66 13.83 23.14
C LEU A 738 4.51 14.83 22.99
N PRO A 739 4.18 15.64 24.02
CA PRO A 739 3.01 16.51 24.03
C PRO A 739 2.91 17.48 22.83
N LEU A 740 4.06 18.00 22.37
CA LEU A 740 4.14 18.93 21.24
C LEU A 740 3.99 18.25 19.87
N LEU A 741 4.42 16.97 19.76
CA LEU A 741 4.49 16.25 18.47
C LEU A 741 3.33 15.27 18.27
N LYS A 742 2.59 14.88 19.32
CA LYS A 742 1.52 13.89 19.24
C LYS A 742 0.40 14.19 18.23
N LYS A 743 0.18 15.50 17.92
CA LYS A 743 -0.84 15.94 16.95
C LYS A 743 -0.30 16.10 15.53
N SER A 744 1.02 16.04 15.33
CA SER A 744 1.66 16.32 14.02
C SER A 744 1.54 15.20 13.00
N LYS A 745 1.14 13.99 13.41
CA LYS A 745 1.17 12.75 12.59
C LYS A 745 2.54 12.42 12.01
N LEU A 746 3.61 13.09 12.43
CA LEU A 746 4.97 12.78 12.00
C LEU A 746 5.40 11.41 12.51
N ARG A 747 6.20 10.70 11.72
CA ARG A 747 6.72 9.37 12.02
C ARG A 747 8.23 9.38 11.96
N GLU A 748 8.86 8.70 12.91
CA GLU A 748 10.32 8.59 12.99
C GLU A 748 10.80 7.44 12.10
N VAL A 749 11.90 7.69 11.41
CA VAL A 749 12.60 6.66 10.65
C VAL A 749 14.08 6.74 10.98
N VAL A 750 14.69 5.60 11.28
CA VAL A 750 16.13 5.49 11.51
C VAL A 750 16.68 4.41 10.61
N SER A 751 17.77 4.68 9.87
CA SER A 751 18.44 3.66 9.09
C SER A 751 19.90 3.54 9.44
N PHE A 752 20.41 2.33 9.33
CA PHE A 752 21.82 2.01 9.47
C PHE A 752 22.28 1.14 8.31
N LYS A 753 23.36 1.56 7.65
CA LYS A 753 23.94 0.83 6.52
C LYS A 753 25.42 0.60 6.77
N SER A 754 25.88 -0.60 6.47
CA SER A 754 27.29 -0.95 6.64
C SER A 754 27.77 -1.83 5.49
N LEU A 755 28.97 -1.58 5.03
CA LEU A 755 29.69 -2.32 3.99
C LEU A 755 31.04 -2.78 4.52
N TRP A 756 31.29 -4.05 4.46
CA TRP A 756 32.60 -4.68 4.60
C TRP A 756 33.08 -5.12 3.23
N GLY A 757 34.31 -4.80 2.86
CA GLY A 757 34.80 -5.15 1.54
C GLY A 757 36.30 -5.46 1.58
N HIS A 758 36.72 -6.18 0.55
CA HIS A 758 38.13 -6.52 0.30
C HIS A 758 38.44 -6.48 -1.21
N LEU A 759 39.59 -5.98 -1.56
CA LEU A 759 40.12 -6.05 -2.91
C LEU A 759 41.46 -6.80 -2.85
N SER A 760 41.48 -8.02 -3.38
CA SER A 760 42.66 -8.85 -3.42
C SER A 760 43.67 -8.35 -4.46
N LYS A 761 44.94 -8.72 -4.29
CA LYS A 761 46.03 -8.36 -5.25
C LYS A 761 45.75 -8.84 -6.67
N LYS A 762 45.04 -9.97 -6.85
CA LYS A 762 44.67 -10.50 -8.16
C LYS A 762 43.77 -9.58 -8.96
N ASN A 763 42.89 -8.79 -8.26
CA ASN A 763 41.93 -7.88 -8.85
C ASN A 763 42.31 -6.40 -8.73
N ASP A 764 43.46 -6.10 -8.13
CA ASP A 764 44.00 -4.75 -8.02
C ASP A 764 44.99 -4.49 -9.17
N PRO A 765 44.73 -3.55 -10.09
CA PRO A 765 45.59 -3.25 -11.24
C PRO A 765 46.98 -2.76 -10.84
N THR A 766 47.19 -2.34 -9.58
CA THR A 766 48.53 -2.00 -9.06
C THR A 766 49.44 -3.23 -8.97
N TYR A 767 48.86 -4.43 -8.76
CA TYR A 767 49.58 -5.68 -8.65
C TYR A 767 49.39 -6.61 -9.85
N ASN A 768 48.33 -6.39 -10.64
CA ASN A 768 47.99 -7.17 -11.83
C ASN A 768 47.93 -6.28 -13.07
N PRO A 769 49.03 -6.15 -13.83
CA PRO A 769 49.10 -5.26 -14.98
C PRO A 769 48.26 -5.70 -16.19
N GLU A 770 47.72 -6.90 -16.21
CA GLU A 770 46.76 -7.34 -17.26
C GLU A 770 45.41 -6.63 -17.15
N LEU A 771 45.08 -6.08 -15.97
CA LEU A 771 43.80 -5.39 -15.73
C LEU A 771 43.86 -3.92 -16.13
N PHE A 772 42.70 -3.33 -16.37
CA PHE A 772 42.62 -1.88 -16.61
C PHE A 772 42.95 -1.10 -15.34
N ARG A 773 43.80 -0.09 -15.46
CA ARG A 773 44.15 0.87 -14.39
C ARG A 773 42.85 1.57 -13.90
N PHE A 774 42.83 1.91 -12.61
CA PHE A 774 41.81 2.84 -12.14
C PHE A 774 41.95 4.20 -12.81
N PRO A 775 40.88 4.87 -13.20
CA PRO A 775 40.93 6.23 -13.75
C PRO A 775 41.64 7.20 -12.77
N GLU A 776 42.51 8.08 -13.29
CA GLU A 776 43.37 8.96 -12.48
C GLU A 776 42.57 9.95 -11.61
N ASP A 777 41.39 10.37 -12.05
CA ASP A 777 40.50 11.32 -11.35
C ASP A 777 39.58 10.64 -10.31
N ILE A 778 39.76 9.33 -10.05
CA ILE A 778 39.00 8.56 -9.08
C ILE A 778 39.90 8.14 -7.92
N THR A 779 39.55 8.58 -6.71
CA THR A 779 40.19 8.07 -5.49
C THR A 779 39.49 6.75 -5.08
N VAL A 780 40.16 5.63 -5.42
CA VAL A 780 39.70 4.31 -4.97
C VAL A 780 40.21 4.05 -3.55
N THR A 781 39.32 3.91 -2.60
CA THR A 781 39.65 3.62 -1.21
C THR A 781 39.67 2.11 -0.99
N ARG A 782 40.84 1.57 -0.60
CA ARG A 782 41.00 0.16 -0.22
C ARG A 782 40.52 -0.02 1.23
N MET A 783 39.60 -0.92 1.44
CA MET A 783 39.09 -1.22 2.79
C MET A 783 40.11 -2.07 3.54
N SER A 784 40.51 -1.61 4.74
CA SER A 784 41.54 -2.24 5.59
C SER A 784 40.93 -2.87 6.87
N GLY A 785 39.90 -3.73 6.70
CA GLY A 785 39.24 -4.39 7.83
C GLY A 785 38.21 -3.52 8.59
N ARG A 786 38.16 -2.20 8.32
CA ARG A 786 37.16 -1.28 8.87
C ARG A 786 35.99 -1.15 7.93
N PRO A 787 34.71 -1.32 8.40
CA PRO A 787 33.55 -1.16 7.55
C PRO A 787 33.29 0.31 7.19
N TYR A 788 32.72 0.54 6.01
CA TYR A 788 32.05 1.80 5.69
C TYR A 788 30.67 1.82 6.33
N MET A 789 30.31 2.93 6.97
CA MET A 789 29.03 3.02 7.70
C MET A 789 28.35 4.37 7.47
N GLU A 790 27.03 4.31 7.28
CA GLU A 790 26.12 5.46 7.30
C GLU A 790 25.00 5.22 8.31
N ILE A 791 24.57 6.28 9.01
CA ILE A 791 23.36 6.29 9.82
C ILE A 791 22.48 7.45 9.35
N SER A 792 21.17 7.28 9.35
CA SER A 792 20.25 8.38 9.12
C SER A 792 19.19 8.45 10.19
N ALA A 793 18.72 9.67 10.47
CA ALA A 793 17.51 9.95 11.20
C ALA A 793 16.60 10.79 10.32
N GLY A 794 15.34 10.37 10.20
CA GLY A 794 14.39 10.96 9.29
C GLY A 794 13.04 11.22 9.93
N LEU A 795 12.36 12.17 9.32
CA LEU A 795 10.96 12.48 9.56
C LEU A 795 10.16 12.03 8.34
N ASP A 796 9.27 11.08 8.57
CA ASP A 796 8.30 10.62 7.59
C ASP A 796 6.93 11.25 7.86
N ASN A 797 6.06 11.17 6.86
CA ASN A 797 4.70 11.67 6.96
C ASN A 797 4.57 13.21 7.01
N ILE A 798 5.55 13.94 6.54
CA ILE A 798 5.44 15.40 6.39
C ILE A 798 4.41 15.66 5.27
N PHE A 799 3.33 16.41 5.63
CA PHE A 799 2.17 16.63 4.74
C PHE A 799 1.57 15.32 4.17
N SER A 800 1.68 14.21 4.90
CA SER A 800 1.17 12.88 4.55
C SER A 800 1.83 12.19 3.34
N VAL A 801 2.85 12.78 2.73
CA VAL A 801 3.46 12.28 1.48
C VAL A 801 4.98 12.43 1.41
N LEU A 802 5.60 13.19 2.30
CA LEU A 802 7.01 13.52 2.20
C LEU A 802 7.80 12.92 3.35
N ARG A 803 8.96 12.35 3.02
CA ARG A 803 9.99 11.93 3.96
C ARG A 803 11.26 12.73 3.75
N VAL A 804 11.89 13.15 4.85
CA VAL A 804 13.17 13.87 4.86
C VAL A 804 14.11 13.19 5.84
N ASP A 805 15.24 12.71 5.36
CA ASP A 805 16.29 12.08 6.16
C ASP A 805 17.53 12.97 6.20
N TYR A 806 18.13 13.09 7.36
CA TYR A 806 19.50 13.59 7.49
C TYR A 806 20.44 12.40 7.71
N VAL A 807 21.44 12.27 6.84
CA VAL A 807 22.36 11.13 6.80
C VAL A 807 23.75 11.59 7.28
N TRP A 808 24.40 10.76 8.10
CA TRP A 808 25.77 10.96 8.56
C TRP A 808 26.65 9.78 8.13
N ARG A 809 27.82 10.13 7.64
CA ARG A 809 28.91 9.19 7.35
C ARG A 809 29.75 8.99 8.61
N LEU A 810 29.84 7.74 9.10
CA LEU A 810 30.47 7.42 10.36
C LEU A 810 31.94 7.00 10.22
N SER A 811 32.33 6.50 9.04
CA SER A 811 33.69 6.02 8.75
C SER A 811 34.20 6.55 7.42
N TYR A 812 35.49 6.46 7.16
CA TYR A 812 36.17 6.98 5.95
C TYR A 812 35.84 8.47 5.67
N ARG A 813 35.81 9.28 6.72
CA ARG A 813 35.33 10.68 6.67
C ARG A 813 36.24 11.62 5.94
N ASN A 814 37.49 11.20 5.70
CA ASN A 814 38.52 12.01 5.05
C ASN A 814 38.66 11.72 3.54
N THR A 815 37.76 10.96 2.93
CA THR A 815 37.78 10.69 1.49
C THR A 815 37.58 11.99 0.72
N PRO A 816 38.50 12.37 -0.20
CA PRO A 816 38.40 13.60 -0.97
C PRO A 816 37.08 13.66 -1.77
N GLY A 817 36.42 14.81 -1.73
CA GLY A 817 35.17 15.04 -2.48
C GLY A 817 33.95 14.25 -2.00
N ALA A 818 34.07 13.46 -0.92
CA ALA A 818 32.91 12.77 -0.33
C ALA A 818 32.31 13.57 0.82
N PRO A 819 30.98 13.77 0.85
CA PRO A 819 30.34 14.48 1.95
C PRO A 819 30.31 13.64 3.22
N ASN A 820 30.38 14.28 4.38
CA ASN A 820 30.25 13.63 5.69
C ASN A 820 28.83 13.63 6.22
N SER A 821 27.94 14.45 5.65
CA SER A 821 26.52 14.45 5.96
C SER A 821 25.72 15.07 4.83
N GLY A 822 24.39 14.89 4.85
CA GLY A 822 23.54 15.53 3.86
C GLY A 822 22.07 15.14 4.00
N LEU A 823 21.20 15.97 3.43
CA LEU A 823 19.76 15.75 3.37
C LEU A 823 19.41 14.83 2.21
N ARG A 824 18.37 14.00 2.44
CA ARG A 824 17.71 13.18 1.42
C ARG A 824 16.20 13.28 1.56
N ILE A 825 15.52 13.24 0.44
CA ILE A 825 14.07 13.44 0.35
C ILE A 825 13.45 12.26 -0.41
N ALA A 826 12.26 11.85 -0.02
CA ALA A 826 11.45 10.90 -0.79
C ALA A 826 9.98 11.28 -0.74
N MET A 827 9.26 10.95 -1.79
CA MET A 827 7.81 10.84 -1.72
C MET A 827 7.49 9.45 -1.16
N HIS A 828 6.73 9.40 -0.09
CA HIS A 828 6.38 8.16 0.61
C HIS A 828 4.89 8.18 0.94
N PHE A 829 4.12 7.39 0.20
CA PHE A 829 2.68 7.26 0.39
C PHE A 829 2.40 6.02 1.25
N THR A 830 1.89 6.24 2.46
CA THR A 830 1.46 5.18 3.38
C THR A 830 0.18 5.60 4.09
N PHE A 831 -0.66 4.61 4.44
CA PHE A 831 -1.82 4.84 5.30
C PHE A 831 -1.46 5.19 6.74
#